data_36026899aa495d031ba856f11d28a6e0
#
_entry.id   36026899aa495d031ba856f11d28a6e0
#
_cell.length_a   1.000
_cell.length_b   1.000
_cell.length_c   1.000
_cell.angle_alpha   90.00
_cell.angle_beta   90.00
_cell.angle_gamma   90.00
#
_symmetry.space_group_name_H-M   'P 1'
#
loop_
_entity.id
_entity.type
_entity.pdbx_description
1 polymer ?
#
loop_
_entity_poly.entity_id
_entity_poly.type
_entity_poly.pdbx_seq_one_letter_code
_entity_poly.pdbx_strand_id
1 'polypeptide(L)'
;MHLKSQENGNIRKAKMSIELGHFSLCLSLGIGIFVGITGIIGSWRQDSRLISLSYGSTFILFFLIVLAFMSLMNAYIVSDFSVTNVILNSHSEKPLLYRISGVWGNHEGSLLLWVLILTFYSFCILVFGNKLPSVLLSRVLAIQGGIASGFIGFILFTSNPFLRTFPPAINGNGLNPVLQDPGLAFHPPLLYMGYVGMSVPFSFAIAALLSRNGINSIFARWIRPWVLCSWCFLTLGISLGSWWAYYELGWGGWWFWDPVENASFMPWLASTALLHSSIVAEKRDSLKSWTILLSIIAFSLSLLGTFLVRSGVLTSVHAFASDPARGIYILAFFVVVTGGSLILFACRAVSLETKVNFSPISRESALLVNNVLFSAATCTVLLGTLWPLIIDAIFDRSISVGPPYFIAVFLPLSIPAIILSSFSPMLSWKRSDLLIALKKMMYSGIVTVIVIASFYWYMEGTHLPGILGIGLGTWLTCGVFTEFAERIKLGKFKVYESFRRAKNLPRRNYGMSVAHLGVAVLVFGITVSSEWKIEIEKMVLPGEEIFLANYNIVFEGVEKVKGPNWNGERGIFNVKYGDENFYLNSEKRVYMASNMPTTEAGINSKILGDLYVVIGENDPINKELRAVRIYHNPLVGWIWLGAFIMALGGFISLSDRFFILGFFSSKSNKNVLAAES
;
A
#
# COMPACT_ATOMS: atom_id res chain seq x y z
N MET A 1 -42.53 -23.82 -21.14
CA MET A 1 -43.00 -23.39 -19.81
C MET A 1 -41.93 -23.52 -18.70
N HIS A 2 -41.14 -24.61 -18.66
CA HIS A 2 -40.09 -24.80 -17.66
C HIS A 2 -38.93 -23.76 -17.71
N LEU A 3 -38.48 -23.33 -18.89
CA LEU A 3 -37.43 -22.29 -19.01
C LEU A 3 -37.86 -20.92 -18.48
N LYS A 4 -39.12 -20.48 -18.76
CA LYS A 4 -39.66 -19.24 -18.21
C LYS A 4 -39.87 -19.28 -16.69
N SER A 5 -40.12 -20.44 -16.09
CA SER A 5 -40.24 -20.58 -14.64
C SER A 5 -38.89 -20.54 -13.92
N GLN A 6 -37.84 -21.07 -14.53
CA GLN A 6 -36.45 -20.98 -14.01
C GLN A 6 -35.88 -19.57 -14.14
N GLU A 7 -36.12 -18.87 -15.28
CA GLU A 7 -35.77 -17.46 -15.43
C GLU A 7 -36.46 -16.57 -14.39
N ASN A 8 -37.80 -16.73 -14.22
CA ASN A 8 -38.55 -15.98 -13.23
C ASN A 8 -38.12 -16.31 -11.78
N GLY A 9 -37.74 -17.56 -11.50
CA GLY A 9 -37.19 -17.98 -10.21
C GLY A 9 -35.81 -17.38 -9.92
N ASN A 10 -34.94 -17.30 -10.92
CA ASN A 10 -33.60 -16.68 -10.80
C ASN A 10 -33.69 -15.16 -10.69
N ILE A 11 -34.58 -14.51 -11.42
CA ILE A 11 -34.83 -13.07 -11.33
C ILE A 11 -35.43 -12.70 -9.95
N ARG A 12 -36.34 -13.50 -9.37
CA ARG A 12 -36.85 -13.28 -8.00
C ARG A 12 -35.74 -13.47 -6.93
N LYS A 13 -34.89 -14.51 -7.07
CA LYS A 13 -33.78 -14.74 -6.13
C LYS A 13 -32.74 -13.62 -6.20
N ALA A 14 -32.42 -13.13 -7.40
CA ALA A 14 -31.49 -12.00 -7.56
C ALA A 14 -32.07 -10.71 -6.95
N LYS A 15 -33.37 -10.44 -7.13
CA LYS A 15 -34.03 -9.28 -6.52
C LYS A 15 -33.95 -9.29 -5.00
N MET A 16 -34.20 -10.42 -4.34
CA MET A 16 -34.11 -10.53 -2.87
C MET A 16 -32.67 -10.36 -2.33
N SER A 17 -31.67 -10.64 -3.13
CA SER A 17 -30.25 -10.51 -2.71
C SER A 17 -29.86 -9.04 -2.45
N ILE A 18 -30.31 -8.10 -3.27
CA ILE A 18 -29.96 -6.67 -3.16
C ILE A 18 -30.64 -6.03 -1.96
N GLU A 19 -31.92 -6.31 -1.73
CA GLU A 19 -32.65 -5.83 -0.57
C GLU A 19 -32.04 -6.37 0.74
N LEU A 20 -31.61 -7.62 0.74
CA LEU A 20 -30.90 -8.22 1.87
C LEU A 20 -29.55 -7.53 2.12
N GLY A 21 -28.80 -7.21 1.06
CA GLY A 21 -27.55 -6.46 1.13
C GLY A 21 -27.74 -5.06 1.72
N HIS A 22 -28.73 -4.34 1.23
CA HIS A 22 -29.09 -3.00 1.73
C HIS A 22 -29.57 -3.04 3.18
N PHE A 23 -30.46 -3.97 3.51
CA PHE A 23 -30.91 -4.16 4.89
C PHE A 23 -29.75 -4.49 5.83
N SER A 24 -28.84 -5.37 5.43
CA SER A 24 -27.64 -5.72 6.20
C SER A 24 -26.75 -4.51 6.43
N LEU A 25 -26.58 -3.65 5.42
CA LEU A 25 -25.80 -2.42 5.55
C LEU A 25 -26.47 -1.41 6.50
N CYS A 26 -27.78 -1.24 6.42
CA CYS A 26 -28.55 -0.38 7.35
C CYS A 26 -28.44 -0.90 8.79
N LEU A 27 -28.62 -2.21 9.00
CA LEU A 27 -28.49 -2.82 10.33
C LEU A 27 -27.05 -2.69 10.86
N SER A 28 -26.05 -2.79 9.98
CA SER A 28 -24.63 -2.63 10.35
C SER A 28 -24.33 -1.25 10.93
N LEU A 29 -25.00 -0.19 10.48
CA LEU A 29 -24.85 1.14 11.06
C LEU A 29 -25.27 1.15 12.54
N GLY A 30 -26.43 0.61 12.84
CA GLY A 30 -26.94 0.50 14.22
C GLY A 30 -26.04 -0.36 15.11
N ILE A 31 -25.60 -1.52 14.58
CA ILE A 31 -24.70 -2.43 15.31
C ILE A 31 -23.31 -1.79 15.54
N GLY A 32 -22.75 -1.07 14.58
CA GLY A 32 -21.49 -0.37 14.72
C GLY A 32 -21.54 0.72 15.82
N ILE A 33 -22.60 1.52 15.83
CA ILE A 33 -22.87 2.50 16.89
C ILE A 33 -23.01 1.80 18.26
N PHE A 34 -23.73 0.68 18.29
CA PHE A 34 -23.91 -0.11 19.51
C PHE A 34 -22.60 -0.68 20.04
N VAL A 35 -21.69 -1.17 19.17
CA VAL A 35 -20.32 -1.58 19.54
C VAL A 35 -19.57 -0.41 20.16
N GLY A 36 -19.62 0.77 19.53
CA GLY A 36 -19.00 1.99 20.05
C GLY A 36 -19.46 2.34 21.47
N ILE A 37 -20.77 2.42 21.65
CA ILE A 37 -21.40 2.83 22.93
C ILE A 37 -21.15 1.78 24.02
N THR A 38 -21.47 0.52 23.77
CA THR A 38 -21.35 -0.55 24.77
C THR A 38 -19.89 -0.80 25.15
N GLY A 39 -18.95 -0.72 24.18
CA GLY A 39 -17.55 -0.90 24.45
C GLY A 39 -16.94 0.24 25.27
N ILE A 40 -17.27 1.51 24.99
CA ILE A 40 -16.79 2.65 25.80
C ILE A 40 -17.42 2.63 27.20
N ILE A 41 -18.74 2.52 27.32
CA ILE A 41 -19.44 2.54 28.62
C ILE A 41 -19.02 1.32 29.45
N GLY A 42 -18.99 0.13 28.84
CA GLY A 42 -18.56 -1.11 29.51
C GLY A 42 -17.14 -1.01 30.04
N SER A 43 -16.23 -0.42 29.25
CA SER A 43 -14.84 -0.22 29.69
C SER A 43 -14.69 0.82 30.80
N TRP A 44 -15.51 1.89 30.85
CA TRP A 44 -15.48 2.89 31.90
C TRP A 44 -16.08 2.38 33.19
N ARG A 45 -17.18 1.62 33.12
CA ARG A 45 -17.88 1.03 34.29
C ARG A 45 -17.26 -0.29 34.72
N GLN A 46 -16.32 -0.86 33.93
CA GLN A 46 -15.79 -2.21 34.12
C GLN A 46 -16.89 -3.29 34.13
N ASP A 47 -17.98 -3.05 33.40
CA ASP A 47 -19.12 -3.94 33.33
C ASP A 47 -18.87 -5.04 32.31
N SER A 48 -18.67 -6.26 32.81
CA SER A 48 -18.40 -7.45 31.97
C SER A 48 -19.51 -7.79 31.01
N ARG A 49 -20.78 -7.45 31.32
CA ARG A 49 -21.93 -7.71 30.43
C ARG A 49 -21.88 -6.78 29.22
N LEU A 50 -21.64 -5.48 29.43
CA LEU A 50 -21.51 -4.51 28.31
C LEU A 50 -20.29 -4.82 27.45
N ILE A 51 -19.16 -5.21 28.07
CA ILE A 51 -17.96 -5.64 27.36
C ILE A 51 -18.27 -6.87 26.48
N SER A 52 -18.94 -7.88 27.03
CA SER A 52 -19.32 -9.08 26.28
C SER A 52 -20.30 -8.78 25.13
N LEU A 53 -21.24 -7.86 25.36
CA LEU A 53 -22.15 -7.38 24.30
C LEU A 53 -21.38 -6.71 23.17
N SER A 54 -20.36 -5.87 23.45
CA SER A 54 -19.54 -5.25 22.42
C SER A 54 -18.79 -6.29 21.59
N TYR A 55 -18.33 -7.39 22.19
CA TYR A 55 -17.66 -8.49 21.48
C TYR A 55 -18.60 -9.23 20.53
N GLY A 56 -19.77 -9.65 21.03
CA GLY A 56 -20.79 -10.30 20.21
C GLY A 56 -21.28 -9.42 19.06
N SER A 57 -21.47 -8.14 19.32
CA SER A 57 -21.88 -7.17 18.29
C SER A 57 -20.81 -6.91 17.24
N THR A 58 -19.51 -6.93 17.60
CA THR A 58 -18.39 -6.84 16.66
C THR A 58 -18.40 -8.03 15.69
N PHE A 59 -18.67 -9.23 16.21
CA PHE A 59 -18.82 -10.43 15.38
C PHE A 59 -19.98 -10.28 14.40
N ILE A 60 -21.16 -9.86 14.87
CA ILE A 60 -22.35 -9.65 14.05
C ILE A 60 -22.08 -8.59 12.98
N LEU A 61 -21.44 -7.47 13.35
CA LEU A 61 -21.10 -6.39 12.42
C LEU A 61 -20.30 -6.90 11.23
N PHE A 62 -19.24 -7.69 11.47
CA PHE A 62 -18.43 -8.26 10.40
C PHE A 62 -19.26 -9.12 9.44
N PHE A 63 -20.09 -10.04 9.95
CA PHE A 63 -20.88 -10.93 9.10
C PHE A 63 -22.00 -10.20 8.34
N LEU A 64 -22.58 -9.14 8.88
CA LEU A 64 -23.53 -8.29 8.15
C LEU A 64 -22.86 -7.57 6.98
N ILE A 65 -21.64 -7.05 7.17
CA ILE A 65 -20.88 -6.41 6.08
C ILE A 65 -20.44 -7.43 5.04
N VAL A 66 -20.03 -8.65 5.44
CA VAL A 66 -19.80 -9.76 4.49
C VAL A 66 -21.03 -10.04 3.65
N LEU A 67 -22.20 -10.12 4.28
CA LEU A 67 -23.46 -10.37 3.59
C LEU A 67 -23.81 -9.24 2.61
N ALA A 68 -23.64 -7.98 3.02
CA ALA A 68 -23.82 -6.82 2.14
C ALA A 68 -22.88 -6.87 0.93
N PHE A 69 -21.59 -7.15 1.16
CA PHE A 69 -20.60 -7.24 0.08
C PHE A 69 -20.88 -8.39 -0.88
N MET A 70 -21.21 -9.57 -0.36
CA MET A 70 -21.55 -10.74 -1.19
C MET A 70 -22.85 -10.53 -1.99
N SER A 71 -23.79 -9.76 -1.45
CA SER A 71 -25.02 -9.40 -2.17
C SER A 71 -24.73 -8.51 -3.38
N LEU A 72 -23.86 -7.49 -3.22
CA LEU A 72 -23.42 -6.65 -4.33
C LEU A 72 -22.60 -7.46 -5.35
N MET A 73 -21.68 -8.30 -4.87
CA MET A 73 -20.87 -9.20 -5.71
C MET A 73 -21.75 -10.10 -6.57
N ASN A 74 -22.79 -10.68 -5.99
CA ASN A 74 -23.76 -11.52 -6.73
C ASN A 74 -24.45 -10.72 -7.84
N ALA A 75 -24.87 -9.47 -7.59
CA ALA A 75 -25.50 -8.62 -8.59
C ALA A 75 -24.59 -8.36 -9.81
N TYR A 76 -23.28 -8.17 -9.58
CA TYR A 76 -22.30 -8.04 -10.66
C TYR A 76 -22.11 -9.34 -11.44
N ILE A 77 -22.02 -10.48 -10.77
CA ILE A 77 -21.83 -11.80 -11.40
C ILE A 77 -23.02 -12.13 -12.31
N VAL A 78 -24.26 -11.91 -11.84
CA VAL A 78 -25.47 -12.21 -12.61
C VAL A 78 -25.89 -11.08 -13.55
N SER A 79 -25.16 -9.95 -13.57
CA SER A 79 -25.47 -8.75 -14.37
C SER A 79 -26.87 -8.21 -14.10
N ASP A 80 -27.20 -7.97 -12.82
CA ASP A 80 -28.51 -7.41 -12.42
C ASP A 80 -28.58 -5.91 -12.75
N PHE A 81 -28.98 -5.59 -13.96
CA PHE A 81 -29.12 -4.22 -14.45
C PHE A 81 -30.35 -3.48 -13.90
N SER A 82 -30.97 -3.96 -12.82
CA SER A 82 -31.89 -3.17 -12.02
C SER A 82 -31.18 -2.40 -10.90
N VAL A 83 -29.86 -2.64 -10.69
CA VAL A 83 -29.00 -1.96 -9.70
C VAL A 83 -28.21 -0.87 -10.41
N THR A 84 -28.38 0.37 -9.98
CA THR A 84 -27.71 1.54 -10.60
C THR A 84 -26.19 1.38 -10.68
N ASN A 85 -25.58 0.89 -9.60
CA ASN A 85 -24.14 0.68 -9.53
C ASN A 85 -23.65 -0.35 -10.58
N VAL A 86 -24.43 -1.41 -10.82
CA VAL A 86 -24.12 -2.42 -11.85
C VAL A 86 -24.30 -1.86 -13.25
N ILE A 87 -25.35 -1.05 -13.50
CA ILE A 87 -25.57 -0.39 -14.80
C ILE A 87 -24.35 0.47 -15.16
N LEU A 88 -23.88 1.29 -14.22
CA LEU A 88 -22.82 2.27 -14.49
C LEU A 88 -21.45 1.63 -14.66
N ASN A 89 -21.20 0.43 -14.10
CA ASN A 89 -19.86 -0.16 -13.98
C ASN A 89 -19.75 -1.60 -14.50
N SER A 90 -20.76 -2.13 -15.19
CA SER A 90 -20.72 -3.48 -15.74
C SER A 90 -21.40 -3.59 -17.09
N HIS A 91 -21.17 -4.71 -17.79
CA HIS A 91 -21.79 -5.03 -19.07
C HIS A 91 -21.91 -6.55 -19.21
N SER A 92 -22.90 -7.05 -19.94
CA SER A 92 -23.14 -8.49 -20.10
C SER A 92 -21.99 -9.24 -20.80
N GLU A 93 -21.25 -8.59 -21.69
CA GLU A 93 -20.10 -9.17 -22.40
C GLU A 93 -18.77 -9.07 -21.64
N LYS A 94 -18.77 -8.40 -20.48
CA LYS A 94 -17.57 -8.25 -19.66
C LYS A 94 -17.12 -9.60 -19.08
N PRO A 95 -15.82 -9.98 -19.21
CA PRO A 95 -15.30 -11.22 -18.63
C PRO A 95 -15.55 -11.35 -17.12
N LEU A 96 -15.76 -12.58 -16.62
CA LEU A 96 -16.15 -12.84 -15.24
C LEU A 96 -15.18 -12.23 -14.21
N LEU A 97 -13.87 -12.31 -14.45
CA LEU A 97 -12.87 -11.70 -13.56
C LEU A 97 -13.15 -10.21 -13.37
N TYR A 98 -13.45 -9.50 -14.44
CA TYR A 98 -13.72 -8.06 -14.41
C TYR A 98 -15.14 -7.73 -13.94
N ARG A 99 -16.12 -8.66 -14.03
CA ARG A 99 -17.38 -8.50 -13.31
C ARG A 99 -17.14 -8.53 -11.80
N ILE A 100 -16.34 -9.48 -11.32
CA ILE A 100 -15.98 -9.58 -9.89
C ILE A 100 -15.20 -8.35 -9.44
N SER A 101 -14.11 -7.99 -10.10
CA SER A 101 -13.28 -6.85 -9.72
C SER A 101 -13.99 -5.51 -9.95
N GLY A 102 -14.97 -5.45 -10.83
CA GLY A 102 -15.81 -4.28 -11.05
C GLY A 102 -16.57 -3.84 -9.80
N VAL A 103 -16.79 -4.72 -8.83
CA VAL A 103 -17.38 -4.35 -7.53
C VAL A 103 -16.54 -3.28 -6.84
N TRP A 104 -15.21 -3.38 -6.86
CA TRP A 104 -14.31 -2.39 -6.26
C TRP A 104 -13.67 -1.45 -7.28
N GLY A 105 -13.95 -1.61 -8.57
CA GLY A 105 -13.54 -0.69 -9.62
C GLY A 105 -14.35 0.60 -9.71
N ASN A 106 -15.23 0.86 -8.74
CA ASN A 106 -16.06 2.05 -8.67
C ASN A 106 -16.09 2.65 -7.25
N HIS A 107 -16.65 3.85 -7.13
CA HIS A 107 -16.64 4.60 -5.88
C HIS A 107 -17.38 3.87 -4.73
N GLU A 108 -18.62 3.46 -4.96
CA GLU A 108 -19.51 2.92 -3.94
C GLU A 108 -19.05 1.53 -3.46
N GLY A 109 -18.76 0.65 -4.41
CA GLY A 109 -18.37 -0.72 -4.09
C GLY A 109 -16.97 -0.81 -3.48
N SER A 110 -16.03 0.07 -3.87
CA SER A 110 -14.71 0.13 -3.24
C SER A 110 -14.77 0.62 -1.80
N LEU A 111 -15.73 1.50 -1.45
CA LEU A 111 -15.97 1.88 -0.06
C LEU A 111 -16.57 0.75 0.75
N LEU A 112 -17.46 -0.04 0.15
CA LEU A 112 -17.98 -1.23 0.82
C LEU A 112 -16.86 -2.26 1.09
N LEU A 113 -15.89 -2.43 0.15
CA LEU A 113 -14.69 -3.23 0.37
C LEU A 113 -13.84 -2.63 1.51
N TRP A 114 -13.69 -1.31 1.58
CA TRP A 114 -12.97 -0.62 2.65
C TRP A 114 -13.56 -0.95 4.03
N VAL A 115 -14.90 -0.88 4.17
CA VAL A 115 -15.61 -1.23 5.41
C VAL A 115 -15.52 -2.73 5.70
N LEU A 116 -15.57 -3.58 4.69
CA LEU A 116 -15.37 -5.02 4.85
C LEU A 116 -14.00 -5.32 5.48
N ILE A 117 -12.94 -4.73 4.96
CA ILE A 117 -11.59 -4.90 5.49
C ILE A 117 -11.45 -4.33 6.92
N LEU A 118 -12.08 -3.19 7.20
CA LEU A 118 -12.09 -2.60 8.55
C LEU A 118 -12.76 -3.53 9.57
N THR A 119 -13.93 -4.05 9.24
CA THR A 119 -14.65 -4.98 10.11
C THR A 119 -13.96 -6.35 10.19
N PHE A 120 -13.28 -6.79 9.14
CA PHE A 120 -12.40 -7.96 9.17
C PHE A 120 -11.24 -7.78 10.16
N TYR A 121 -10.57 -6.63 10.18
CA TYR A 121 -9.55 -6.34 11.20
C TYR A 121 -10.14 -6.32 12.61
N SER A 122 -11.34 -5.75 12.79
CA SER A 122 -12.05 -5.78 14.08
C SER A 122 -12.34 -7.23 14.54
N PHE A 123 -12.78 -8.06 13.62
CA PHE A 123 -12.98 -9.49 13.85
C PHE A 123 -11.66 -10.20 14.20
N CYS A 124 -10.56 -9.92 13.48
CA CYS A 124 -9.24 -10.49 13.79
C CYS A 124 -8.74 -10.04 15.19
N ILE A 125 -8.93 -8.76 15.55
CA ILE A 125 -8.59 -8.27 16.90
C ILE A 125 -9.38 -9.02 17.97
N LEU A 126 -10.67 -9.27 17.75
CA LEU A 126 -11.52 -10.02 18.68
C LEU A 126 -11.03 -11.47 18.84
N VAL A 127 -10.73 -12.16 17.74
CA VAL A 127 -10.33 -13.57 17.74
C VAL A 127 -8.92 -13.75 18.33
N PHE A 128 -7.97 -12.91 17.94
CA PHE A 128 -6.57 -13.03 18.36
C PHE A 128 -6.24 -12.24 19.63
N GLY A 129 -7.15 -11.37 20.07
CA GLY A 129 -6.96 -10.48 21.22
C GLY A 129 -7.31 -11.07 22.59
N ASN A 130 -7.49 -12.39 22.71
CA ASN A 130 -7.93 -13.06 23.94
C ASN A 130 -7.01 -12.88 25.17
N LYS A 131 -5.78 -12.39 24.95
CA LYS A 131 -4.82 -12.07 26.01
C LYS A 131 -4.74 -10.60 26.37
N LEU A 132 -5.43 -9.76 25.62
CA LEU A 132 -5.52 -8.35 25.93
C LEU A 132 -6.39 -8.17 27.18
N PRO A 133 -6.07 -7.21 28.05
CA PRO A 133 -6.99 -6.82 29.11
C PRO A 133 -8.37 -6.50 28.50
N SER A 134 -9.43 -7.05 29.08
CA SER A 134 -10.79 -6.92 28.54
C SER A 134 -11.23 -5.47 28.34
N VAL A 135 -10.84 -4.59 29.24
CA VAL A 135 -11.07 -3.15 29.16
C VAL A 135 -10.39 -2.52 27.94
N LEU A 136 -9.14 -2.90 27.67
CA LEU A 136 -8.40 -2.40 26.50
C LEU A 136 -8.99 -2.93 25.20
N LEU A 137 -9.25 -4.24 25.12
CA LEU A 137 -9.85 -4.86 23.96
C LEU A 137 -11.21 -4.22 23.62
N SER A 138 -12.04 -4.01 24.65
CA SER A 138 -13.36 -3.37 24.47
C SER A 138 -13.25 -1.94 23.92
N ARG A 139 -12.29 -1.15 24.39
CA ARG A 139 -12.03 0.21 23.88
C ARG A 139 -11.55 0.19 22.44
N VAL A 140 -10.62 -0.71 22.10
CA VAL A 140 -10.10 -0.85 20.72
C VAL A 140 -11.25 -1.18 19.76
N LEU A 141 -12.09 -2.17 20.13
CA LEU A 141 -13.25 -2.55 19.32
C LEU A 141 -14.30 -1.43 19.22
N ALA A 142 -14.51 -0.67 20.29
CA ALA A 142 -15.42 0.47 20.29
C ALA A 142 -14.96 1.58 19.32
N ILE A 143 -13.66 1.86 19.27
CA ILE A 143 -13.09 2.85 18.33
C ILE A 143 -13.21 2.34 16.90
N GLN A 144 -12.91 1.07 16.65
CA GLN A 144 -13.12 0.43 15.34
C GLN A 144 -14.59 0.49 14.92
N GLY A 145 -15.52 0.21 15.83
CA GLY A 145 -16.96 0.29 15.58
C GLY A 145 -17.43 1.72 15.26
N GLY A 146 -16.88 2.72 15.94
CA GLY A 146 -17.14 4.13 15.65
C GLY A 146 -16.64 4.54 14.26
N ILE A 147 -15.42 4.14 13.89
CA ILE A 147 -14.87 4.39 12.55
C ILE A 147 -15.72 3.67 11.48
N ALA A 148 -16.08 2.41 11.73
CA ALA A 148 -16.95 1.64 10.82
C ALA A 148 -18.32 2.34 10.63
N SER A 149 -18.93 2.82 11.71
CA SER A 149 -20.21 3.56 11.66
C SER A 149 -20.10 4.83 10.81
N GLY A 150 -19.00 5.57 10.93
CA GLY A 150 -18.75 6.76 10.11
C GLY A 150 -18.71 6.43 8.62
N PHE A 151 -17.98 5.38 8.24
CA PHE A 151 -17.91 4.96 6.82
C PHE A 151 -19.21 4.30 6.33
N ILE A 152 -19.89 3.51 7.15
CA ILE A 152 -21.20 2.93 6.80
C ILE A 152 -22.21 4.06 6.58
N GLY A 153 -22.21 5.08 7.45
CA GLY A 153 -23.03 6.27 7.27
C GLY A 153 -22.71 7.01 5.98
N PHE A 154 -21.41 7.18 5.66
CA PHE A 154 -20.97 7.75 4.38
C PHE A 154 -21.55 6.97 3.19
N ILE A 155 -21.43 5.63 3.20
CA ILE A 155 -21.96 4.79 2.12
C ILE A 155 -23.48 4.95 2.01
N LEU A 156 -24.22 4.86 3.11
CA LEU A 156 -25.68 4.91 3.10
C LEU A 156 -26.24 6.26 2.63
N PHE A 157 -25.61 7.38 3.05
CA PHE A 157 -26.17 8.71 2.83
C PHE A 157 -25.66 9.40 1.56
N THR A 158 -24.46 9.01 1.06
CA THR A 158 -23.85 9.68 -0.09
C THR A 158 -23.49 8.76 -1.25
N SER A 159 -23.32 7.46 -0.99
CA SER A 159 -22.67 6.55 -1.95
C SER A 159 -23.25 5.13 -1.88
N ASN A 160 -24.59 5.00 -1.89
CA ASN A 160 -25.26 3.73 -1.66
C ASN A 160 -25.18 2.81 -2.90
N PRO A 161 -24.47 1.66 -2.83
CA PRO A 161 -24.32 0.76 -3.97
C PRO A 161 -25.57 -0.08 -4.29
N PHE A 162 -26.59 -0.04 -3.43
CA PHE A 162 -27.81 -0.86 -3.57
C PHE A 162 -29.00 -0.10 -4.17
N LEU A 163 -28.78 1.10 -4.70
CA LEU A 163 -29.85 1.87 -5.34
C LEU A 163 -30.38 1.15 -6.58
N ARG A 164 -31.71 1.18 -6.73
CA ARG A 164 -32.43 0.58 -7.86
C ARG A 164 -32.78 1.62 -8.91
N THR A 165 -32.73 1.21 -10.16
CA THR A 165 -33.23 1.95 -11.32
C THR A 165 -34.49 1.27 -11.86
N PHE A 166 -35.53 2.03 -12.13
CA PHE A 166 -36.76 1.51 -12.67
C PHE A 166 -37.25 2.37 -13.84
N PRO A 167 -37.55 1.80 -15.03
CA PRO A 167 -37.41 0.39 -15.40
C PRO A 167 -35.92 -0.05 -15.44
N PRO A 168 -35.62 -1.36 -15.28
CA PRO A 168 -34.28 -1.88 -15.43
C PRO A 168 -33.71 -1.60 -16.82
N ALA A 169 -32.42 -1.26 -16.88
CA ALA A 169 -31.74 -1.09 -18.16
C ALA A 169 -31.61 -2.44 -18.89
N ILE A 170 -31.55 -2.42 -20.21
CA ILE A 170 -31.39 -3.62 -21.04
C ILE A 170 -29.96 -4.16 -20.86
N ASN A 171 -28.97 -3.27 -20.73
CA ASN A 171 -27.57 -3.61 -20.51
C ASN A 171 -26.89 -2.47 -19.71
N GLY A 172 -25.65 -2.67 -19.28
CA GLY A 172 -24.87 -1.66 -18.57
C GLY A 172 -23.91 -0.90 -19.48
N ASN A 173 -23.33 0.19 -18.93
CA ASN A 173 -22.44 1.12 -19.64
C ASN A 173 -20.98 0.59 -19.74
N GLY A 174 -20.69 -0.52 -19.07
CA GLY A 174 -19.32 -1.06 -18.99
C GLY A 174 -18.50 -0.46 -17.85
N LEU A 175 -17.44 -1.16 -17.51
CA LEU A 175 -16.39 -0.65 -16.61
C LEU A 175 -15.42 0.22 -17.43
N ASN A 176 -14.86 1.24 -16.80
CA ASN A 176 -13.76 1.99 -17.43
C ASN A 176 -12.71 0.99 -17.97
N PRO A 177 -12.36 1.07 -19.25
CA PRO A 177 -11.45 0.12 -19.92
C PRO A 177 -10.12 -0.10 -19.21
N VAL A 178 -9.47 0.95 -18.75
CA VAL A 178 -8.19 0.90 -18.01
C VAL A 178 -8.31 0.05 -16.74
N LEU A 179 -9.52 -0.11 -16.20
CA LEU A 179 -9.79 -0.94 -15.03
C LEU A 179 -10.13 -2.41 -15.37
N GLN A 180 -10.19 -2.78 -16.66
CA GLN A 180 -10.41 -4.16 -17.09
C GLN A 180 -9.09 -4.90 -17.26
N ASP A 181 -8.32 -4.95 -16.19
CA ASP A 181 -6.99 -5.51 -16.12
C ASP A 181 -6.80 -6.38 -14.86
N PRO A 182 -5.97 -7.47 -14.92
CA PRO A 182 -5.65 -8.28 -13.75
C PRO A 182 -5.00 -7.49 -12.61
N GLY A 183 -4.17 -6.47 -12.91
CA GLY A 183 -3.56 -5.61 -11.90
C GLY A 183 -4.60 -4.93 -11.04
N LEU A 184 -5.67 -4.40 -11.64
CA LEU A 184 -6.79 -3.84 -10.90
C LEU A 184 -7.55 -4.88 -10.06
N ALA A 185 -7.62 -6.12 -10.50
CA ALA A 185 -8.30 -7.16 -9.72
C ALA A 185 -7.61 -7.37 -8.36
N PHE A 186 -6.28 -7.27 -8.28
CA PHE A 186 -5.48 -7.59 -7.10
C PHE A 186 -4.93 -6.39 -6.34
N HIS A 187 -4.56 -5.30 -7.04
CA HIS A 187 -3.97 -4.11 -6.42
C HIS A 187 -4.84 -3.45 -5.34
N PRO A 188 -6.12 -3.08 -5.57
CA PRO A 188 -6.91 -2.36 -4.57
C PRO A 188 -7.19 -3.17 -3.30
N PRO A 189 -7.54 -4.47 -3.34
CA PRO A 189 -7.68 -5.27 -2.13
C PRO A 189 -6.42 -5.31 -1.27
N LEU A 190 -5.22 -5.48 -1.88
CA LEU A 190 -3.96 -5.50 -1.16
C LEU A 190 -3.61 -4.12 -0.59
N LEU A 191 -3.82 -3.06 -1.37
CA LEU A 191 -3.62 -1.69 -0.91
C LEU A 191 -4.52 -1.38 0.30
N TYR A 192 -5.80 -1.75 0.24
CA TYR A 192 -6.75 -1.52 1.33
C TYR A 192 -6.43 -2.35 2.57
N MET A 193 -5.96 -3.60 2.42
CA MET A 193 -5.46 -4.36 3.57
C MET A 193 -4.36 -3.62 4.31
N GLY A 194 -3.46 -2.94 3.63
CA GLY A 194 -2.44 -2.10 4.25
C GLY A 194 -2.98 -0.78 4.80
N TYR A 195 -3.74 -0.07 3.99
CA TYR A 195 -4.24 1.27 4.22
C TYR A 195 -5.23 1.33 5.39
N VAL A 196 -6.26 0.48 5.32
CA VAL A 196 -7.28 0.32 6.37
C VAL A 196 -6.68 -0.30 7.62
N GLY A 197 -5.70 -1.19 7.46
CA GLY A 197 -5.04 -1.86 8.57
C GLY A 197 -4.36 -0.90 9.55
N MET A 198 -4.00 0.33 9.12
CA MET A 198 -3.49 1.38 10.02
C MET A 198 -4.53 1.86 11.02
N SER A 199 -5.83 1.57 10.85
CA SER A 199 -6.86 1.82 11.85
C SER A 199 -6.63 1.02 13.13
N VAL A 200 -5.95 -0.12 13.06
CA VAL A 200 -5.68 -0.98 14.23
C VAL A 200 -4.69 -0.31 15.19
N PRO A 201 -3.44 0.04 14.80
CA PRO A 201 -2.53 0.75 15.68
C PRO A 201 -3.11 2.09 16.16
N PHE A 202 -3.87 2.80 15.31
CA PHE A 202 -4.62 3.99 15.70
C PHE A 202 -5.60 3.70 16.85
N SER A 203 -6.44 2.68 16.72
CA SER A 203 -7.44 2.34 17.74
C SER A 203 -6.79 1.93 19.07
N PHE A 204 -5.67 1.20 19.01
CA PHE A 204 -4.86 0.92 20.19
C PHE A 204 -4.29 2.18 20.81
N ALA A 205 -3.79 3.13 20.01
CA ALA A 205 -3.25 4.41 20.48
C ALA A 205 -4.31 5.23 21.21
N ILE A 206 -5.51 5.37 20.62
CA ILE A 206 -6.62 6.09 21.25
C ILE A 206 -7.11 5.37 22.53
N ALA A 207 -7.25 4.04 22.48
CA ALA A 207 -7.65 3.26 23.66
C ALA A 207 -6.65 3.41 24.82
N ALA A 208 -5.37 3.51 24.50
CA ALA A 208 -4.31 3.75 25.49
C ALA A 208 -4.36 5.17 26.06
N LEU A 209 -4.60 6.20 25.23
CA LEU A 209 -4.78 7.59 25.67
C LEU A 209 -6.03 7.76 26.58
N LEU A 210 -7.07 6.96 26.36
CA LEU A 210 -8.27 6.91 27.22
C LEU A 210 -8.03 6.15 28.53
N SER A 211 -6.89 5.49 28.71
CA SER A 211 -6.55 4.76 29.94
C SER A 211 -6.01 5.71 31.02
N ARG A 212 -6.40 5.48 32.28
CA ARG A 212 -5.89 6.26 33.43
C ARG A 212 -4.48 5.81 33.86
N ASN A 213 -4.14 4.55 33.65
CA ASN A 213 -2.92 3.93 34.21
C ASN A 213 -1.67 4.10 33.31
N GLY A 214 -1.73 4.97 32.31
CA GLY A 214 -0.60 5.21 31.44
C GLY A 214 -0.33 4.07 30.46
N ILE A 215 0.73 4.24 29.65
CA ILE A 215 1.16 3.30 28.63
C ILE A 215 2.45 2.63 29.07
N ASN A 216 2.47 1.31 29.07
CA ASN A 216 3.66 0.51 29.34
C ASN A 216 4.27 -0.09 28.04
N SER A 217 5.45 -0.67 28.15
CA SER A 217 6.15 -1.32 27.03
C SER A 217 5.35 -2.47 26.37
N ILE A 218 4.37 -3.03 27.10
CA ILE A 218 3.51 -4.10 26.61
C ILE A 218 2.62 -3.61 25.47
N PHE A 219 2.19 -2.33 25.49
CA PHE A 219 1.44 -1.70 24.40
C PHE A 219 2.15 -1.83 23.05
N ALA A 220 3.43 -1.50 22.98
CA ALA A 220 4.20 -1.58 21.75
C ALA A 220 4.28 -3.02 21.20
N ARG A 221 4.31 -4.03 22.10
CA ARG A 221 4.27 -5.44 21.73
C ARG A 221 2.96 -5.84 21.07
N TRP A 222 1.83 -5.27 21.52
CA TRP A 222 0.52 -5.59 20.97
C TRP A 222 0.27 -4.95 19.62
N ILE A 223 0.74 -3.72 19.37
CA ILE A 223 0.50 -3.03 18.09
C ILE A 223 1.44 -3.49 16.98
N ARG A 224 2.66 -3.89 17.32
CA ARG A 224 3.72 -4.16 16.34
C ARG A 224 3.35 -5.21 15.28
N PRO A 225 2.70 -6.35 15.58
CA PRO A 225 2.27 -7.31 14.55
C PRO A 225 1.29 -6.70 13.54
N TRP A 226 0.37 -5.86 14.02
CA TRP A 226 -0.62 -5.19 13.16
C TRP A 226 0.03 -4.14 12.26
N VAL A 227 0.95 -3.33 12.81
CA VAL A 227 1.74 -2.37 12.03
C VAL A 227 2.52 -3.09 10.94
N LEU A 228 3.20 -4.18 11.28
CA LEU A 228 4.00 -4.95 10.33
C LEU A 228 3.14 -5.61 9.25
N CYS A 229 2.00 -6.18 9.64
CA CYS A 229 1.03 -6.77 8.69
C CYS A 229 0.53 -5.71 7.69
N SER A 230 0.06 -4.58 8.20
CA SER A 230 -0.44 -3.47 7.37
C SER A 230 0.67 -2.90 6.47
N TRP A 231 1.88 -2.78 6.98
CA TRP A 231 3.05 -2.33 6.22
C TRP A 231 3.40 -3.28 5.07
N CYS A 232 3.34 -4.61 5.28
CA CYS A 232 3.58 -5.59 4.22
C CYS A 232 2.54 -5.47 3.11
N PHE A 233 1.26 -5.40 3.47
CA PHE A 233 0.18 -5.25 2.48
C PHE A 233 0.25 -3.91 1.75
N LEU A 234 0.60 -2.83 2.45
CA LEU A 234 0.78 -1.52 1.83
C LEU A 234 1.96 -1.51 0.87
N THR A 235 3.08 -2.17 1.22
CA THR A 235 4.24 -2.35 0.34
C THR A 235 3.84 -3.10 -0.93
N LEU A 236 3.12 -4.21 -0.82
CA LEU A 236 2.64 -4.97 -1.98
C LEU A 236 1.61 -4.18 -2.79
N GLY A 237 0.68 -3.49 -2.12
CA GLY A 237 -0.34 -2.69 -2.78
C GLY A 237 0.26 -1.57 -3.60
N ILE A 238 1.17 -0.77 -3.03
CA ILE A 238 1.87 0.32 -3.75
C ILE A 238 2.66 -0.24 -4.93
N SER A 239 3.42 -1.32 -4.70
CA SER A 239 4.25 -1.95 -5.74
C SER A 239 3.42 -2.48 -6.91
N LEU A 240 2.28 -3.14 -6.64
CA LEU A 240 1.39 -3.62 -7.69
C LEU A 240 0.70 -2.48 -8.44
N GLY A 241 0.36 -1.38 -7.77
CA GLY A 241 -0.19 -0.19 -8.43
C GLY A 241 0.83 0.47 -9.37
N SER A 242 2.08 0.58 -8.92
CA SER A 242 3.20 1.06 -9.76
C SER A 242 3.43 0.16 -10.97
N TRP A 243 3.41 -1.17 -10.77
CA TRP A 243 3.56 -2.13 -11.86
C TRP A 243 2.40 -2.06 -12.86
N TRP A 244 1.16 -1.98 -12.36
CA TRP A 244 -0.03 -1.79 -13.18
C TRP A 244 0.03 -0.51 -14.00
N ALA A 245 0.39 0.63 -13.41
CA ALA A 245 0.56 1.89 -14.11
C ALA A 245 1.64 1.81 -15.19
N TYR A 246 2.71 1.08 -14.94
CA TYR A 246 3.81 0.88 -15.89
C TYR A 246 3.38 0.20 -17.18
N TYR A 247 2.63 -0.92 -17.10
CA TYR A 247 2.28 -1.65 -18.32
C TYR A 247 0.96 -1.19 -18.95
N GLU A 248 0.04 -0.59 -18.19
CA GLU A 248 -1.31 -0.25 -18.65
C GLU A 248 -1.39 1.16 -19.23
N LEU A 249 -0.69 2.14 -18.66
CA LEU A 249 -0.87 3.54 -19.06
C LEU A 249 -0.08 3.92 -20.32
N GLY A 250 0.84 3.11 -20.78
CA GLY A 250 1.63 3.39 -21.98
C GLY A 250 2.67 4.52 -21.84
N TRP A 251 2.94 4.98 -20.61
CA TRP A 251 3.83 6.14 -20.36
C TRP A 251 5.30 5.75 -20.18
N GLY A 252 5.62 4.47 -20.11
CA GLY A 252 6.98 3.95 -19.95
C GLY A 252 7.68 4.31 -18.65
N GLY A 253 6.96 4.84 -17.66
CA GLY A 253 7.43 5.18 -16.34
C GLY A 253 6.81 4.28 -15.27
N TRP A 254 7.45 4.16 -14.10
CA TRP A 254 7.02 3.32 -13.00
C TRP A 254 6.51 4.12 -11.78
N TRP A 255 6.75 5.43 -11.69
CA TRP A 255 6.29 6.33 -10.61
C TRP A 255 6.22 7.77 -11.12
N PHE A 256 5.09 8.43 -10.91
CA PHE A 256 4.80 9.75 -11.50
C PHE A 256 4.64 10.86 -10.46
N TRP A 257 4.73 10.53 -9.17
CA TRP A 257 4.43 11.45 -8.07
C TRP A 257 3.01 12.02 -8.16
N ASP A 258 2.10 11.23 -8.74
CA ASP A 258 0.69 11.57 -8.77
C ASP A 258 0.15 11.75 -7.34
N PRO A 259 -0.77 12.71 -7.08
CA PRO A 259 -1.34 12.91 -5.75
C PRO A 259 -1.95 11.65 -5.11
N VAL A 260 -2.49 10.72 -5.90
CA VAL A 260 -3.04 9.45 -5.40
C VAL A 260 -1.94 8.46 -5.06
N GLU A 261 -0.87 8.39 -5.85
CA GLU A 261 0.35 7.64 -5.50
C GLU A 261 0.93 8.15 -4.18
N ASN A 262 1.09 9.46 -4.06
CA ASN A 262 1.57 10.11 -2.85
C ASN A 262 0.66 9.84 -1.65
N ALA A 263 -0.66 9.84 -1.83
CA ALA A 263 -1.64 9.53 -0.79
C ALA A 263 -1.47 8.12 -0.21
N SER A 264 -0.99 7.16 -1.00
CA SER A 264 -0.67 5.82 -0.54
C SER A 264 0.73 5.72 0.08
N PHE A 265 1.68 6.50 -0.42
CA PHE A 265 3.07 6.50 0.00
C PHE A 265 3.29 7.16 1.37
N MET A 266 2.55 8.24 1.67
CA MET A 266 2.65 8.92 2.97
C MET A 266 2.33 8.01 4.17
N PRO A 267 1.24 7.24 4.22
CA PRO A 267 0.99 6.26 5.27
C PRO A 267 2.08 5.18 5.36
N TRP A 268 2.67 4.78 4.22
CA TRP A 268 3.78 3.82 4.20
C TRP A 268 5.03 4.37 4.89
N LEU A 269 5.41 5.62 4.62
CA LEU A 269 6.53 6.31 5.28
C LEU A 269 6.27 6.43 6.79
N ALA A 270 5.10 6.94 7.19
CA ALA A 270 4.71 7.08 8.59
C ALA A 270 4.67 5.73 9.32
N SER A 271 4.18 4.67 8.67
CA SER A 271 4.13 3.33 9.25
C SER A 271 5.51 2.68 9.36
N THR A 272 6.45 3.00 8.47
CA THR A 272 7.86 2.59 8.59
C THR A 272 8.50 3.22 9.83
N ALA A 273 8.30 4.52 10.05
CA ALA A 273 8.72 5.18 11.27
C ALA A 273 8.04 4.57 12.52
N LEU A 274 6.73 4.31 12.45
CA LEU A 274 5.97 3.67 13.52
C LEU A 274 6.50 2.27 13.87
N LEU A 275 6.84 1.46 12.87
CA LEU A 275 7.42 0.14 13.07
C LEU A 275 8.73 0.23 13.86
N HIS A 276 9.63 1.13 13.46
CA HIS A 276 10.91 1.35 14.14
C HIS A 276 10.72 1.94 15.54
N SER A 277 9.82 2.91 15.72
CA SER A 277 9.49 3.48 17.03
C SER A 277 8.93 2.42 17.98
N SER A 278 8.05 1.54 17.49
CA SER A 278 7.48 0.44 18.28
C SER A 278 8.52 -0.55 18.80
N ILE A 279 9.61 -0.77 18.04
CA ILE A 279 10.73 -1.62 18.46
C ILE A 279 11.47 -0.97 19.66
N VAL A 280 11.71 0.34 19.60
CA VAL A 280 12.35 1.08 20.69
C VAL A 280 11.45 1.09 21.92
N ALA A 281 10.15 1.36 21.74
CA ALA A 281 9.18 1.36 22.82
C ALA A 281 9.07 -0.03 23.51
N GLU A 282 9.05 -1.13 22.73
CA GLU A 282 9.04 -2.48 23.30
C GLU A 282 10.31 -2.84 24.05
N LYS A 283 11.50 -2.45 23.54
CA LYS A 283 12.79 -2.87 24.08
C LYS A 283 13.33 -1.96 25.19
N ARG A 284 12.97 -0.69 25.15
CA ARG A 284 13.58 0.35 25.96
C ARG A 284 12.59 1.16 26.79
N ASP A 285 11.29 0.85 26.69
CA ASP A 285 10.19 1.58 27.35
C ASP A 285 10.22 3.10 27.08
N SER A 286 10.68 3.49 25.91
CA SER A 286 10.88 4.89 25.50
C SER A 286 10.27 5.15 24.11
N LEU A 287 10.19 6.42 23.69
CA LEU A 287 9.49 6.86 22.49
C LEU A 287 7.97 6.52 22.46
N LYS A 288 7.34 6.38 23.64
CA LYS A 288 5.91 6.07 23.75
C LYS A 288 5.04 7.14 23.09
N SER A 289 5.28 8.41 23.43
CA SER A 289 4.57 9.56 22.84
C SER A 289 4.71 9.57 21.33
N TRP A 290 5.94 9.33 20.83
CA TRP A 290 6.24 9.26 19.38
C TRP A 290 5.51 8.10 18.71
N THR A 291 5.49 6.91 19.33
CA THR A 291 4.79 5.72 18.81
C THR A 291 3.29 5.97 18.71
N ILE A 292 2.68 6.65 19.70
CA ILE A 292 1.26 6.99 19.67
C ILE A 292 0.98 8.04 18.59
N LEU A 293 1.79 9.08 18.52
CA LEU A 293 1.62 10.14 17.54
C LEU A 293 1.73 9.57 16.11
N LEU A 294 2.73 8.73 15.83
CA LEU A 294 2.87 8.08 14.54
C LEU A 294 1.70 7.13 14.22
N SER A 295 1.12 6.45 15.23
CA SER A 295 -0.08 5.64 15.03
C SER A 295 -1.29 6.49 14.61
N ILE A 296 -1.43 7.67 15.21
CA ILE A 296 -2.47 8.65 14.84
C ILE A 296 -2.20 9.17 13.43
N ILE A 297 -0.98 9.62 13.14
CA ILE A 297 -0.60 10.19 11.84
C ILE A 297 -0.78 9.17 10.72
N ALA A 298 -0.32 7.92 10.87
CA ALA A 298 -0.41 6.91 9.82
C ALA A 298 -1.86 6.65 9.36
N PHE A 299 -2.79 6.55 10.31
CA PHE A 299 -4.20 6.39 9.96
C PHE A 299 -4.85 7.70 9.49
N SER A 300 -4.48 8.84 10.06
CA SER A 300 -4.95 10.14 9.58
C SER A 300 -4.55 10.40 8.13
N LEU A 301 -3.34 10.00 7.72
CA LEU A 301 -2.91 10.06 6.32
C LEU A 301 -3.70 9.09 5.43
N SER A 302 -4.09 7.91 5.93
CA SER A 302 -5.00 7.01 5.22
C SER A 302 -6.39 7.64 5.03
N LEU A 303 -6.93 8.33 6.03
CA LEU A 303 -8.19 9.06 5.92
C LEU A 303 -8.07 10.26 4.97
N LEU A 304 -6.98 11.02 5.06
CA LEU A 304 -6.70 12.14 4.15
C LEU A 304 -6.62 11.65 2.70
N GLY A 305 -5.91 10.56 2.44
CA GLY A 305 -5.85 9.97 1.10
C GLY A 305 -7.22 9.51 0.61
N THR A 306 -8.06 8.95 1.50
CA THR A 306 -9.43 8.62 1.17
C THR A 306 -10.24 9.87 0.79
N PHE A 307 -10.04 10.98 1.50
CA PHE A 307 -10.64 12.28 1.15
C PHE A 307 -10.15 12.76 -0.24
N LEU A 308 -8.84 12.80 -0.46
CA LEU A 308 -8.25 13.29 -1.71
C LEU A 308 -8.77 12.52 -2.94
N VAL A 309 -8.83 11.20 -2.84
CA VAL A 309 -9.29 10.34 -3.95
C VAL A 309 -10.81 10.44 -4.18
N ARG A 310 -11.60 10.65 -3.12
CA ARG A 310 -13.06 10.54 -3.16
C ARG A 310 -13.80 11.87 -3.32
N SER A 311 -13.17 12.97 -2.97
CA SER A 311 -13.78 14.32 -3.10
C SER A 311 -13.78 14.85 -4.53
N GLY A 312 -12.90 14.29 -5.40
CA GLY A 312 -12.69 14.80 -6.76
C GLY A 312 -12.04 16.20 -6.82
N VAL A 313 -11.43 16.65 -5.72
CA VAL A 313 -10.70 17.94 -5.69
C VAL A 313 -9.33 17.88 -6.36
N LEU A 314 -8.82 16.70 -6.64
CA LEU A 314 -7.53 16.50 -7.30
C LEU A 314 -7.72 16.08 -8.75
N THR A 315 -6.93 16.68 -9.65
CA THR A 315 -6.78 16.20 -11.03
C THR A 315 -5.81 15.01 -11.03
N SER A 316 -6.33 13.80 -11.17
CA SER A 316 -5.55 12.57 -11.25
C SER A 316 -6.30 11.55 -12.11
N VAL A 317 -5.56 10.70 -12.81
CA VAL A 317 -6.13 9.56 -13.55
C VAL A 317 -6.81 8.54 -12.63
N HIS A 318 -6.53 8.58 -11.33
CA HIS A 318 -7.09 7.72 -10.30
C HIS A 318 -8.24 8.37 -9.53
N ALA A 319 -8.54 9.66 -9.80
CA ALA A 319 -9.60 10.38 -9.08
C ALA A 319 -10.99 9.98 -9.59
N PHE A 320 -11.95 9.92 -8.67
CA PHE A 320 -13.36 9.76 -9.02
C PHE A 320 -13.99 11.11 -9.38
N ALA A 321 -15.14 11.07 -10.05
CA ALA A 321 -15.87 12.29 -10.38
C ALA A 321 -16.16 13.13 -9.13
N SER A 322 -16.01 14.45 -9.25
CA SER A 322 -16.23 15.40 -8.17
C SER A 322 -17.70 15.37 -7.70
N ASP A 323 -17.89 15.27 -6.37
CA ASP A 323 -19.17 15.35 -5.71
C ASP A 323 -18.99 16.11 -4.39
N PRO A 324 -19.48 17.36 -4.30
CA PRO A 324 -19.30 18.19 -3.10
C PRO A 324 -19.87 17.56 -1.83
N ALA A 325 -20.99 16.86 -1.90
CA ALA A 325 -21.60 16.23 -0.72
C ALA A 325 -20.70 15.11 -0.16
N ARG A 326 -20.11 14.31 -1.03
CA ARG A 326 -19.12 13.29 -0.67
C ARG A 326 -17.88 13.93 -0.05
N GLY A 327 -17.36 15.01 -0.67
CA GLY A 327 -16.19 15.73 -0.18
C GLY A 327 -16.40 16.31 1.22
N ILE A 328 -17.52 16.99 1.45
CA ILE A 328 -17.83 17.61 2.75
C ILE A 328 -17.98 16.56 3.85
N TYR A 329 -18.70 15.47 3.60
CA TYR A 329 -18.89 14.41 4.58
C TYR A 329 -17.54 13.82 5.03
N ILE A 330 -16.71 13.41 4.06
CA ILE A 330 -15.46 12.72 4.39
C ILE A 330 -14.43 13.68 5.01
N LEU A 331 -14.45 14.97 4.64
CA LEU A 331 -13.63 16.01 5.26
C LEU A 331 -14.07 16.24 6.72
N ALA A 332 -15.37 16.36 6.98
CA ALA A 332 -15.89 16.49 8.35
C ALA A 332 -15.51 15.26 9.21
N PHE A 333 -15.66 14.06 8.64
CA PHE A 333 -15.25 12.83 9.31
C PHE A 333 -13.74 12.80 9.60
N PHE A 334 -12.91 13.19 8.64
CA PHE A 334 -11.46 13.33 8.81
C PHE A 334 -11.12 14.32 9.94
N VAL A 335 -11.74 15.50 9.94
CA VAL A 335 -11.50 16.53 10.97
C VAL A 335 -11.89 16.03 12.37
N VAL A 336 -13.03 15.35 12.49
CA VAL A 336 -13.48 14.80 13.78
C VAL A 336 -12.53 13.71 14.28
N VAL A 337 -12.18 12.74 13.43
CA VAL A 337 -11.32 11.61 13.82
C VAL A 337 -9.90 12.09 14.11
N THR A 338 -9.29 12.81 13.16
CA THR A 338 -7.90 13.28 13.28
C THR A 338 -7.78 14.38 14.33
N GLY A 339 -8.61 15.41 14.25
CA GLY A 339 -8.58 16.55 15.19
C GLY A 339 -8.89 16.10 16.61
N GLY A 340 -9.93 15.29 16.82
CA GLY A 340 -10.25 14.72 18.12
C GLY A 340 -9.12 13.86 18.70
N SER A 341 -8.43 13.09 17.86
CA SER A 341 -7.29 12.27 18.26
C SER A 341 -6.07 13.10 18.67
N LEU A 342 -5.77 14.16 17.90
CA LEU A 342 -4.66 15.07 18.20
C LEU A 342 -4.93 15.90 19.46
N ILE A 343 -6.17 16.36 19.67
CA ILE A 343 -6.58 17.04 20.92
C ILE A 343 -6.42 16.08 22.11
N LEU A 344 -6.90 14.84 22.00
CA LEU A 344 -6.73 13.84 23.05
C LEU A 344 -5.25 13.56 23.33
N PHE A 345 -4.42 13.46 22.28
CA PHE A 345 -2.98 13.30 22.42
C PHE A 345 -2.36 14.49 23.15
N ALA A 346 -2.67 15.73 22.74
CA ALA A 346 -2.14 16.93 23.39
C ALA A 346 -2.50 17.01 24.88
N CYS A 347 -3.75 16.67 25.23
CA CYS A 347 -4.20 16.63 26.64
C CYS A 347 -3.51 15.55 27.47
N ARG A 348 -2.99 14.48 26.85
CA ARG A 348 -2.41 13.33 27.53
C ARG A 348 -0.90 13.20 27.35
N ALA A 349 -0.27 13.98 26.48
CA ALA A 349 1.14 13.87 26.10
C ALA A 349 2.09 13.91 27.31
N VAL A 350 1.83 14.79 28.29
CA VAL A 350 2.65 14.93 29.50
C VAL A 350 2.67 13.63 30.32
N SER A 351 1.58 12.87 30.35
CA SER A 351 1.52 11.58 31.09
C SER A 351 2.31 10.46 30.43
N LEU A 352 2.80 10.68 29.20
CA LEU A 352 3.56 9.72 28.40
C LEU A 352 5.07 9.92 28.46
N GLU A 353 5.52 10.96 29.15
CA GLU A 353 6.95 11.27 29.25
C GLU A 353 7.71 10.14 29.93
N THR A 354 8.79 9.72 29.31
CA THR A 354 9.76 8.81 29.88
C THR A 354 11.11 9.54 29.96
N LYS A 355 11.64 9.70 31.15
CA LYS A 355 12.96 10.31 31.42
C LYS A 355 14.06 9.30 31.07
N VAL A 356 14.21 8.94 29.81
CA VAL A 356 15.30 8.07 29.36
C VAL A 356 16.26 8.88 28.51
N ASN A 357 17.48 9.08 29.00
CA ASN A 357 18.55 9.69 28.24
C ASN A 357 19.19 8.63 27.33
N PHE A 358 19.21 8.88 26.02
CA PHE A 358 19.94 8.08 25.06
C PHE A 358 21.38 8.56 24.93
N SER A 359 22.31 7.60 24.83
CA SER A 359 23.64 7.97 24.34
C SER A 359 23.54 8.36 22.86
N PRO A 360 24.18 9.45 22.41
CA PRO A 360 24.18 9.85 21.00
C PRO A 360 24.58 8.71 20.06
N ILE A 361 25.52 7.86 20.48
CA ILE A 361 25.94 6.68 19.73
C ILE A 361 25.28 5.45 20.36
N SER A 362 24.10 5.14 19.86
CA SER A 362 23.30 3.98 20.28
C SER A 362 22.32 3.57 19.18
N ARG A 363 21.82 2.34 19.26
CA ARG A 363 20.78 1.88 18.32
C ARG A 363 19.50 2.71 18.45
N GLU A 364 19.16 3.13 19.67
CA GLU A 364 18.01 3.98 19.94
C GLU A 364 18.10 5.31 19.21
N SER A 365 19.27 5.97 19.27
CA SER A 365 19.48 7.26 18.62
C SER A 365 19.46 7.12 17.09
N ALA A 366 20.03 6.03 16.55
CA ALA A 366 19.97 5.77 15.11
C ALA A 366 18.52 5.54 14.64
N LEU A 367 17.70 4.82 15.41
CA LEU A 367 16.28 4.61 15.11
C LEU A 367 15.47 5.91 15.30
N LEU A 368 15.84 6.77 16.24
CA LEU A 368 15.24 8.10 16.39
C LEU A 368 15.52 8.98 15.18
N VAL A 369 16.78 9.04 14.71
CA VAL A 369 17.13 9.80 13.50
C VAL A 369 16.38 9.26 12.28
N ASN A 370 16.30 7.94 12.14
CA ASN A 370 15.49 7.31 11.10
C ASN A 370 14.01 7.74 11.16
N ASN A 371 13.40 7.78 12.36
CA ASN A 371 12.02 8.25 12.53
C ASN A 371 11.86 9.72 12.13
N VAL A 372 12.83 10.57 12.47
CA VAL A 372 12.81 11.99 12.07
C VAL A 372 12.89 12.12 10.55
N LEU A 373 13.77 11.36 9.88
CA LEU A 373 13.93 11.38 8.43
C LEU A 373 12.66 10.93 7.71
N PHE A 374 12.04 9.81 8.14
CA PHE A 374 10.77 9.36 7.55
C PHE A 374 9.61 10.32 7.83
N SER A 375 9.56 10.93 9.01
CA SER A 375 8.53 11.93 9.33
C SER A 375 8.72 13.21 8.50
N ALA A 376 9.95 13.67 8.33
CA ALA A 376 10.26 14.81 7.46
C ALA A 376 9.90 14.49 5.99
N ALA A 377 10.27 13.30 5.50
CA ALA A 377 9.88 12.84 4.16
C ALA A 377 8.35 12.79 4.00
N THR A 378 7.62 12.30 5.00
CA THR A 378 6.15 12.32 5.00
C THR A 378 5.61 13.75 4.92
N CYS A 379 6.15 14.67 5.70
CA CYS A 379 5.72 16.07 5.71
C CYS A 379 6.01 16.78 4.38
N THR A 380 7.18 16.54 3.77
CA THR A 380 7.54 17.15 2.48
C THR A 380 6.67 16.64 1.33
N VAL A 381 6.37 15.33 1.32
CA VAL A 381 5.45 14.75 0.33
C VAL A 381 4.02 15.27 0.55
N LEU A 382 3.56 15.37 1.81
CA LEU A 382 2.26 15.93 2.16
C LEU A 382 2.13 17.39 1.68
N LEU A 383 3.15 18.21 1.96
CA LEU A 383 3.17 19.60 1.57
C LEU A 383 3.08 19.74 0.04
N GLY A 384 3.94 19.03 -0.71
CA GLY A 384 3.92 19.06 -2.17
C GLY A 384 2.60 18.59 -2.77
N THR A 385 1.97 17.59 -2.16
CA THR A 385 0.69 17.03 -2.63
C THR A 385 -0.49 17.99 -2.37
N LEU A 386 -0.49 18.68 -1.22
CA LEU A 386 -1.58 19.61 -0.85
C LEU A 386 -1.36 21.02 -1.36
N TRP A 387 -0.13 21.40 -1.73
CA TRP A 387 0.22 22.76 -2.12
C TRP A 387 -0.62 23.30 -3.28
N PRO A 388 -0.87 22.54 -4.38
CA PRO A 388 -1.78 22.98 -5.43
C PRO A 388 -3.18 23.33 -4.92
N LEU A 389 -3.74 22.51 -4.03
CA LEU A 389 -5.08 22.75 -3.46
C LEU A 389 -5.12 23.99 -2.57
N ILE A 390 -4.06 24.22 -1.79
CA ILE A 390 -3.96 25.40 -0.92
C ILE A 390 -3.90 26.67 -1.75
N ILE A 391 -3.10 26.69 -2.82
CA ILE A 391 -2.96 27.85 -3.69
C ILE A 391 -4.24 28.11 -4.47
N ASP A 392 -4.89 27.07 -4.98
CA ASP A 392 -6.17 27.18 -5.67
C ASP A 392 -7.25 27.77 -4.74
N ALA A 393 -7.37 27.22 -3.52
CA ALA A 393 -8.37 27.66 -2.55
C ALA A 393 -8.17 29.09 -2.01
N ILE A 394 -6.93 29.58 -1.91
CA ILE A 394 -6.63 30.90 -1.32
C ILE A 394 -6.49 31.98 -2.39
N PHE A 395 -5.89 31.64 -3.54
CA PHE A 395 -5.50 32.62 -4.56
C PHE A 395 -6.24 32.45 -5.88
N ASP A 396 -7.14 31.48 -6.00
CA ASP A 396 -7.87 31.13 -7.24
C ASP A 396 -6.90 30.95 -8.43
N ARG A 397 -5.77 30.26 -8.17
CA ARG A 397 -4.71 30.01 -9.13
C ARG A 397 -4.41 28.52 -9.19
N SER A 398 -4.48 27.95 -10.38
CA SER A 398 -4.05 26.58 -10.62
C SER A 398 -2.53 26.52 -10.81
N ILE A 399 -1.86 25.73 -9.97
CA ILE A 399 -0.44 25.39 -10.09
C ILE A 399 -0.26 23.88 -10.10
N SER A 400 0.86 23.41 -10.63
CA SER A 400 1.24 22.00 -10.61
C SER A 400 2.55 21.82 -9.85
N VAL A 401 2.60 20.80 -8.98
CA VAL A 401 3.81 20.36 -8.29
C VAL A 401 4.15 18.97 -8.82
N GLY A 402 5.24 18.88 -9.57
CA GLY A 402 5.64 17.67 -10.27
C GLY A 402 6.89 16.99 -9.70
N PRO A 403 7.41 15.95 -10.40
CA PRO A 403 8.57 15.16 -10.01
C PRO A 403 9.80 15.96 -9.57
N PRO A 404 10.17 17.10 -10.19
CA PRO A 404 11.35 17.86 -9.77
C PRO A 404 11.33 18.29 -8.31
N TYR A 405 10.16 18.74 -7.80
CA TYR A 405 10.01 19.09 -6.39
C TYR A 405 10.21 17.87 -5.49
N PHE A 406 9.48 16.79 -5.76
CA PHE A 406 9.52 15.59 -4.92
C PHE A 406 10.92 14.96 -4.90
N ILE A 407 11.59 14.88 -6.03
CA ILE A 407 12.96 14.37 -6.12
C ILE A 407 13.91 15.25 -5.30
N ALA A 408 13.83 16.58 -5.44
CA ALA A 408 14.71 17.52 -4.74
C ALA A 408 14.57 17.45 -3.21
N VAL A 409 13.38 17.17 -2.68
CA VAL A 409 13.15 17.14 -1.22
C VAL A 409 13.24 15.72 -0.64
N PHE A 410 12.81 14.70 -1.38
CA PHE A 410 12.76 13.32 -0.89
C PHE A 410 14.13 12.62 -0.94
N LEU A 411 14.91 12.83 -2.01
CA LEU A 411 16.20 12.16 -2.19
C LEU A 411 17.22 12.50 -1.08
N PRO A 412 17.40 13.78 -0.67
CA PRO A 412 18.30 14.13 0.43
C PRO A 412 17.90 13.54 1.79
N LEU A 413 16.62 13.22 2.01
CA LEU A 413 16.14 12.58 3.23
C LEU A 413 16.28 11.07 3.19
N SER A 414 16.12 10.45 2.00
CA SER A 414 16.21 9.00 1.84
C SER A 414 17.66 8.48 1.87
N ILE A 415 18.63 9.20 1.32
CA ILE A 415 20.03 8.80 1.32
C ILE A 415 20.56 8.54 2.74
N PRO A 416 20.49 9.47 3.72
CA PRO A 416 20.93 9.20 5.08
C PRO A 416 20.11 8.10 5.77
N ALA A 417 18.82 7.97 5.47
CA ALA A 417 18.00 6.88 6.00
C ALA A 417 18.52 5.50 5.54
N ILE A 418 18.88 5.36 4.26
CA ILE A 418 19.45 4.12 3.70
C ILE A 418 20.84 3.85 4.28
N ILE A 419 21.71 4.86 4.41
CA ILE A 419 23.01 4.71 5.04
C ILE A 419 22.87 4.20 6.48
N LEU A 420 21.95 4.78 7.26
CA LEU A 420 21.68 4.40 8.63
C LEU A 420 21.05 3.00 8.74
N SER A 421 20.25 2.57 7.77
CA SER A 421 19.61 1.25 7.80
C SER A 421 20.63 0.10 7.79
N SER A 422 21.77 0.31 7.12
CA SER A 422 22.91 -0.62 7.12
C SER A 422 23.70 -0.56 8.41
N PHE A 423 23.90 0.64 8.97
CA PHE A 423 24.75 0.89 10.11
C PHE A 423 24.06 0.65 11.47
N SER A 424 22.81 1.03 11.59
CA SER A 424 22.03 0.97 12.85
C SER A 424 21.99 -0.43 13.49
N PRO A 425 21.83 -1.54 12.76
CA PRO A 425 21.85 -2.88 13.34
C PRO A 425 23.18 -3.29 14.00
N MET A 426 24.29 -2.63 13.63
CA MET A 426 25.61 -2.86 14.22
C MET A 426 25.79 -2.21 15.59
N LEU A 427 24.97 -1.19 15.89
CA LEU A 427 25.03 -0.49 17.15
C LEU A 427 24.40 -1.31 18.29
N SER A 428 24.98 -1.20 19.46
CA SER A 428 24.44 -1.76 20.70
C SER A 428 23.31 -0.89 21.25
N TRP A 429 22.40 -1.53 22.01
CA TRP A 429 21.42 -0.82 22.81
C TRP A 429 22.12 -0.06 23.96
N LYS A 430 21.54 1.05 24.40
CA LYS A 430 22.00 1.98 25.45
C LYS A 430 23.21 2.81 25.01
N ARG A 431 24.34 2.21 24.75
CA ARG A 431 25.59 2.87 24.37
C ARG A 431 26.39 1.96 23.45
N SER A 432 26.95 2.52 22.43
CA SER A 432 27.83 1.85 21.48
C SER A 432 29.12 2.64 21.31
N ASP A 433 30.18 1.94 20.98
CA ASP A 433 31.43 2.57 20.53
C ASP A 433 31.38 2.70 18.99
N LEU A 434 31.56 3.95 18.52
CA LEU A 434 31.49 4.26 17.11
C LEU A 434 32.63 3.60 16.33
N LEU A 435 33.85 3.61 16.87
CA LEU A 435 35.00 3.03 16.19
C LEU A 435 34.88 1.52 16.03
N ILE A 436 34.30 0.84 17.03
CA ILE A 436 34.03 -0.59 16.94
C ILE A 436 32.96 -0.86 15.86
N ALA A 437 31.90 -0.06 15.79
CA ALA A 437 30.87 -0.21 14.76
C ALA A 437 31.42 0.06 13.36
N LEU A 438 32.19 1.12 13.18
CA LEU A 438 32.87 1.45 11.91
C LEU A 438 33.87 0.35 11.49
N LYS A 439 34.64 -0.21 12.40
CA LYS A 439 35.57 -1.34 12.11
C LYS A 439 34.78 -2.55 11.59
N LYS A 440 33.60 -2.84 12.12
CA LYS A 440 32.75 -3.94 11.60
C LYS A 440 32.25 -3.67 10.18
N MET A 441 31.96 -2.41 9.84
CA MET A 441 31.49 -2.00 8.53
C MET A 441 32.61 -1.71 7.52
N MET A 442 33.88 -1.83 7.93
CA MET A 442 35.04 -1.46 7.11
C MET A 442 35.05 -2.21 5.76
N TYR A 443 34.80 -3.53 5.78
CA TYR A 443 34.76 -4.30 4.53
C TYR A 443 33.60 -3.87 3.62
N SER A 444 32.43 -3.60 4.19
CA SER A 444 31.30 -3.05 3.43
C SER A 444 31.67 -1.69 2.80
N GLY A 445 32.33 -0.82 3.55
CA GLY A 445 32.82 0.46 3.06
C GLY A 445 33.86 0.31 1.94
N ILE A 446 34.85 -0.56 2.11
CA ILE A 446 35.89 -0.82 1.09
C ILE A 446 35.25 -1.33 -0.21
N VAL A 447 34.34 -2.33 -0.13
CA VAL A 447 33.66 -2.86 -1.31
C VAL A 447 32.83 -1.77 -2.00
N THR A 448 32.11 -0.95 -1.22
CA THR A 448 31.31 0.17 -1.76
C THR A 448 32.21 1.17 -2.51
N VAL A 449 33.35 1.57 -1.91
CA VAL A 449 34.30 2.51 -2.55
C VAL A 449 34.89 1.92 -3.82
N ILE A 450 35.24 0.63 -3.81
CA ILE A 450 35.77 -0.06 -5.01
C ILE A 450 34.69 -0.06 -6.11
N VAL A 451 33.46 -0.38 -5.79
CA VAL A 451 32.35 -0.39 -6.78
C VAL A 451 32.14 1.01 -7.35
N ILE A 452 32.07 2.05 -6.50
CA ILE A 452 31.92 3.44 -6.94
C ILE A 452 33.09 3.83 -7.87
N ALA A 453 34.35 3.57 -7.45
CA ALA A 453 35.51 3.89 -8.24
C ALA A 453 35.57 3.14 -9.58
N SER A 454 35.17 1.85 -9.59
CA SER A 454 35.13 1.04 -10.81
C SER A 454 34.09 1.57 -11.80
N PHE A 455 32.88 1.90 -11.33
CA PHE A 455 31.85 2.49 -12.21
C PHE A 455 32.21 3.91 -12.64
N TYR A 456 32.79 4.72 -11.76
CA TYR A 456 33.27 6.06 -12.11
C TYR A 456 34.30 6.02 -13.24
N TRP A 457 35.25 5.11 -13.15
CA TRP A 457 36.28 4.93 -14.18
C TRP A 457 35.68 4.35 -15.48
N TYR A 458 34.82 3.34 -15.37
CA TYR A 458 34.16 2.72 -16.54
C TYR A 458 33.26 3.70 -17.29
N MET A 459 32.56 4.58 -16.58
CA MET A 459 31.67 5.59 -17.15
C MET A 459 32.36 6.95 -17.45
N GLU A 460 33.70 7.01 -17.34
CA GLU A 460 34.50 8.21 -17.61
C GLU A 460 34.04 9.45 -16.82
N GLY A 461 33.54 9.24 -15.60
CA GLY A 461 33.01 10.29 -14.71
C GLY A 461 31.63 10.84 -15.06
N THR A 462 30.99 10.29 -16.08
CA THR A 462 29.57 10.61 -16.39
C THR A 462 28.62 9.88 -15.45
N HIS A 463 27.34 10.26 -15.43
CA HIS A 463 26.30 9.58 -14.65
C HIS A 463 26.57 9.50 -13.14
N LEU A 464 27.14 10.54 -12.54
CA LEU A 464 27.52 10.56 -11.13
C LEU A 464 26.36 10.21 -10.16
N PRO A 465 25.12 10.70 -10.33
CA PRO A 465 24.00 10.29 -9.47
C PRO A 465 23.73 8.78 -9.52
N GLY A 466 23.78 8.17 -10.69
CA GLY A 466 23.62 6.73 -10.86
C GLY A 466 24.72 5.94 -10.18
N ILE A 467 25.99 6.36 -10.33
CA ILE A 467 27.15 5.73 -9.68
C ILE A 467 27.01 5.76 -8.16
N LEU A 468 26.60 6.91 -7.58
CA LEU A 468 26.35 7.05 -6.14
C LEU A 468 25.18 6.19 -5.67
N GLY A 469 24.13 6.08 -6.48
CA GLY A 469 22.99 5.20 -6.19
C GLY A 469 23.36 3.72 -6.19
N ILE A 470 24.19 3.27 -7.16
CA ILE A 470 24.77 1.92 -7.16
C ILE A 470 25.63 1.70 -5.90
N GLY A 471 26.45 2.69 -5.54
CA GLY A 471 27.23 2.67 -4.30
C GLY A 471 26.34 2.50 -3.07
N LEU A 472 25.23 3.22 -3.00
CA LEU A 472 24.26 3.15 -1.90
C LEU A 472 23.59 1.78 -1.80
N GLY A 473 23.17 1.19 -2.93
CA GLY A 473 22.63 -0.18 -2.99
C GLY A 473 23.67 -1.22 -2.55
N THR A 474 24.94 -1.05 -2.99
CA THR A 474 26.08 -1.90 -2.58
C THR A 474 26.34 -1.78 -1.08
N TRP A 475 26.38 -0.55 -0.54
CA TRP A 475 26.54 -0.31 0.89
C TRP A 475 25.48 -1.05 1.72
N LEU A 476 24.22 -0.93 1.33
CA LEU A 476 23.12 -1.59 2.03
C LEU A 476 23.20 -3.12 1.91
N THR A 477 23.51 -3.65 0.73
CA THR A 477 23.66 -5.09 0.50
C THR A 477 24.79 -5.66 1.37
N CYS A 478 25.99 -5.06 1.29
CA CYS A 478 27.14 -5.49 2.09
C CYS A 478 26.88 -5.35 3.60
N GLY A 479 26.17 -4.30 4.02
CA GLY A 479 25.79 -4.10 5.40
C GLY A 479 24.85 -5.18 5.93
N VAL A 480 23.88 -5.62 5.15
CA VAL A 480 22.98 -6.73 5.50
C VAL A 480 23.75 -8.02 5.68
N PHE A 481 24.67 -8.34 4.75
CA PHE A 481 25.51 -9.55 4.87
C PHE A 481 26.49 -9.46 6.06
N THR A 482 27.09 -8.31 6.30
CA THR A 482 27.97 -8.08 7.45
C THR A 482 27.22 -8.25 8.78
N GLU A 483 26.01 -7.70 8.86
CA GLU A 483 25.14 -7.85 10.03
C GLU A 483 24.79 -9.31 10.29
N PHE A 484 24.41 -10.04 9.24
CA PHE A 484 24.10 -11.47 9.35
C PHE A 484 25.33 -12.28 9.75
N ALA A 485 26.48 -12.03 9.15
CA ALA A 485 27.76 -12.67 9.49
C ALA A 485 28.16 -12.44 10.96
N GLU A 486 28.02 -11.21 11.46
CA GLU A 486 28.26 -10.88 12.88
C GLU A 486 27.29 -11.60 13.84
N ARG A 487 26.04 -11.80 13.47
CA ARG A 487 25.05 -12.55 14.28
C ARG A 487 25.40 -14.02 14.42
N ILE A 488 25.82 -14.64 13.34
CA ILE A 488 26.22 -16.05 13.33
C ILE A 488 27.65 -16.25 13.77
N LYS A 489 28.40 -15.16 14.02
CA LYS A 489 29.82 -15.16 14.41
C LYS A 489 30.70 -15.85 13.36
N LEU A 490 30.43 -15.59 12.07
CA LEU A 490 31.20 -16.13 10.97
C LEU A 490 32.67 -15.67 11.07
N GLY A 491 33.61 -16.59 10.87
CA GLY A 491 35.07 -16.33 11.02
C GLY A 491 35.59 -16.30 12.46
N LYS A 492 34.73 -16.26 13.51
CA LYS A 492 35.10 -16.35 14.93
C LYS A 492 34.94 -17.73 15.51
N PHE A 493 34.14 -18.58 14.88
CA PHE A 493 33.92 -19.98 15.22
C PHE A 493 34.07 -20.86 13.99
N LYS A 494 34.14 -22.20 14.21
CA LYS A 494 34.13 -23.18 13.12
C LYS A 494 32.86 -23.00 12.28
N VAL A 495 32.95 -23.24 10.97
CA VAL A 495 31.83 -23.05 10.03
C VAL A 495 30.58 -23.81 10.48
N TYR A 496 30.72 -25.03 10.98
CA TYR A 496 29.63 -25.84 11.51
C TYR A 496 28.89 -25.16 12.67
N GLU A 497 29.61 -24.52 13.58
CA GLU A 497 29.01 -23.79 14.71
C GLU A 497 28.26 -22.54 14.25
N SER A 498 28.82 -21.81 13.28
CA SER A 498 28.16 -20.68 12.67
C SER A 498 26.89 -21.09 11.95
N PHE A 499 26.91 -22.21 11.24
CA PHE A 499 25.72 -22.79 10.60
C PHE A 499 24.65 -23.20 11.63
N ARG A 500 25.06 -23.85 12.74
CA ARG A 500 24.14 -24.19 13.84
C ARG A 500 23.52 -22.94 14.48
N ARG A 501 24.30 -21.87 14.63
CA ARG A 501 23.80 -20.57 15.09
C ARG A 501 22.79 -19.98 14.11
N ALA A 502 23.08 -19.99 12.82
CA ALA A 502 22.12 -19.57 11.79
C ALA A 502 20.80 -20.30 11.95
N LYS A 503 20.81 -21.67 11.96
CA LYS A 503 19.59 -22.47 12.10
C LYS A 503 18.75 -22.13 13.35
N ASN A 504 19.37 -21.66 14.41
CA ASN A 504 18.73 -21.32 15.68
C ASN A 504 18.34 -19.84 15.83
N LEU A 505 18.59 -18.99 14.81
CA LEU A 505 18.17 -17.58 14.86
C LEU A 505 16.64 -17.48 14.81
N PRO A 506 16.05 -16.56 15.59
CA PRO A 506 14.63 -16.23 15.47
C PRO A 506 14.27 -15.77 14.05
N ARG A 507 13.10 -16.16 13.54
CA ARG A 507 12.64 -15.80 12.19
C ARG A 507 12.62 -14.30 11.94
N ARG A 508 12.29 -13.50 12.96
CA ARG A 508 12.33 -12.03 12.88
C ARG A 508 13.70 -11.46 12.47
N ASN A 509 14.80 -12.15 12.79
CA ASN A 509 16.13 -11.68 12.38
C ASN A 509 16.34 -11.89 10.89
N TYR A 510 15.92 -13.06 10.36
CA TYR A 510 15.92 -13.32 8.92
C TYR A 510 15.00 -12.33 8.18
N GLY A 511 13.78 -12.13 8.71
CA GLY A 511 12.83 -11.23 8.10
C GLY A 511 13.34 -9.79 8.02
N MET A 512 14.04 -9.31 9.04
CA MET A 512 14.69 -7.98 8.98
C MET A 512 15.78 -7.92 7.91
N SER A 513 16.68 -8.91 7.85
CA SER A 513 17.76 -8.94 6.85
C SER A 513 17.19 -9.05 5.44
N VAL A 514 16.16 -9.87 5.23
CA VAL A 514 15.47 -10.02 3.94
C VAL A 514 14.78 -8.70 3.53
N ALA A 515 14.08 -8.04 4.47
CA ALA A 515 13.42 -6.76 4.17
C ALA A 515 14.43 -5.67 3.76
N HIS A 516 15.56 -5.55 4.49
CA HIS A 516 16.61 -4.58 4.13
C HIS A 516 17.32 -4.94 2.80
N LEU A 517 17.47 -6.25 2.50
CA LEU A 517 17.97 -6.68 1.18
C LEU A 517 16.98 -6.28 0.07
N GLY A 518 15.68 -6.38 0.32
CA GLY A 518 14.65 -5.90 -0.60
C GLY A 518 14.78 -4.40 -0.89
N VAL A 519 15.08 -3.58 0.14
CA VAL A 519 15.37 -2.15 -0.06
C VAL A 519 16.62 -1.96 -0.94
N ALA A 520 17.68 -2.75 -0.76
CA ALA A 520 18.85 -2.65 -1.61
C ALA A 520 18.56 -2.97 -3.08
N VAL A 521 17.77 -4.04 -3.33
CA VAL A 521 17.32 -4.41 -4.69
C VAL A 521 16.47 -3.30 -5.31
N LEU A 522 15.56 -2.71 -4.52
CA LEU A 522 14.74 -1.56 -4.93
C LEU A 522 15.62 -0.37 -5.32
N VAL A 523 16.64 -0.04 -4.52
CA VAL A 523 17.58 1.07 -4.79
C VAL A 523 18.33 0.83 -6.10
N PHE A 524 18.82 -0.38 -6.37
CA PHE A 524 19.44 -0.70 -7.66
C PHE A 524 18.45 -0.50 -8.82
N GLY A 525 17.22 -1.03 -8.69
CA GLY A 525 16.18 -0.90 -9.71
C GLY A 525 15.86 0.57 -10.02
N ILE A 526 15.58 1.37 -8.99
CA ILE A 526 15.28 2.81 -9.13
C ILE A 526 16.46 3.54 -9.78
N THR A 527 17.67 3.35 -9.26
CA THR A 527 18.87 4.05 -9.73
C THR A 527 19.13 3.76 -11.21
N VAL A 528 19.18 2.48 -11.57
CA VAL A 528 19.58 2.08 -12.91
C VAL A 528 18.47 2.40 -13.93
N SER A 529 17.22 2.17 -13.59
CA SER A 529 16.10 2.49 -14.50
C SER A 529 15.89 4.00 -14.69
N SER A 530 16.26 4.83 -13.70
CA SER A 530 16.12 6.29 -13.82
C SER A 530 17.28 6.92 -14.58
N GLU A 531 18.50 6.43 -14.41
CA GLU A 531 19.72 7.05 -14.95
C GLU A 531 20.05 6.58 -16.36
N TRP A 532 19.78 5.31 -16.70
CA TRP A 532 20.14 4.70 -17.98
C TRP A 532 18.93 4.29 -18.82
N LYS A 533 17.77 4.88 -18.56
CA LYS A 533 16.62 4.76 -19.46
C LYS A 533 16.95 5.37 -20.81
N ILE A 534 16.60 4.67 -21.90
CA ILE A 534 16.71 5.18 -23.26
C ILE A 534 15.30 5.21 -23.84
N GLU A 535 14.97 6.30 -24.55
CA GLU A 535 13.66 6.54 -25.16
C GLU A 535 13.82 7.04 -26.58
N ILE A 536 13.02 6.49 -27.50
CA ILE A 536 12.86 6.98 -28.87
C ILE A 536 11.37 7.17 -29.13
N GLU A 537 11.01 8.37 -29.62
CA GLU A 537 9.70 8.66 -30.18
C GLU A 537 9.85 9.04 -31.64
N LYS A 538 9.17 8.31 -32.54
CA LYS A 538 9.33 8.50 -33.96
C LYS A 538 8.04 8.13 -34.69
N MET A 539 7.80 8.83 -35.82
CA MET A 539 6.84 8.40 -36.85
C MET A 539 7.52 7.40 -37.76
N VAL A 540 6.89 6.23 -37.96
CA VAL A 540 7.49 5.11 -38.70
C VAL A 540 6.53 4.55 -39.74
N LEU A 541 7.10 4.08 -40.88
CA LEU A 541 6.40 3.35 -41.92
C LEU A 541 6.60 1.83 -41.75
N PRO A 542 5.69 1.00 -42.23
CA PRO A 542 5.91 -0.44 -42.30
C PRO A 542 7.21 -0.78 -43.08
N GLY A 543 8.01 -1.68 -42.49
CA GLY A 543 9.34 -2.07 -42.98
C GLY A 543 10.49 -1.19 -42.47
N GLU A 544 10.23 -0.11 -41.72
CA GLU A 544 11.28 0.77 -41.20
C GLU A 544 11.98 0.14 -40.00
N GLU A 545 13.30 0.27 -39.96
CA GLU A 545 14.16 -0.22 -38.89
C GLU A 545 14.44 0.89 -37.85
N ILE A 546 14.40 0.51 -36.55
CA ILE A 546 14.72 1.37 -35.42
C ILE A 546 15.78 0.67 -34.61
N PHE A 547 16.86 1.38 -34.31
CA PHE A 547 17.94 0.89 -33.44
C PHE A 547 17.84 1.54 -32.06
N LEU A 548 17.71 0.73 -31.02
CA LEU A 548 17.68 1.19 -29.63
C LEU A 548 18.55 0.29 -28.76
N ALA A 549 19.56 0.83 -28.10
CA ALA A 549 20.53 0.04 -27.36
C ALA A 549 21.09 -1.09 -28.26
N ASN A 550 20.90 -2.36 -27.88
CA ASN A 550 21.34 -3.52 -28.64
C ASN A 550 20.20 -4.22 -29.40
N TYR A 551 19.05 -3.53 -29.56
CA TYR A 551 17.90 -4.05 -30.26
C TYR A 551 17.81 -3.44 -31.67
N ASN A 552 17.57 -4.29 -32.66
CA ASN A 552 17.11 -3.88 -33.98
C ASN A 552 15.62 -4.23 -34.09
N ILE A 553 14.77 -3.22 -34.29
CA ILE A 553 13.31 -3.33 -34.22
C ILE A 553 12.75 -2.91 -35.57
N VAL A 554 12.06 -3.81 -36.24
CA VAL A 554 11.39 -3.55 -37.53
C VAL A 554 9.90 -3.44 -37.28
N PHE A 555 9.29 -2.34 -37.68
CA PHE A 555 7.85 -2.19 -37.65
C PHE A 555 7.25 -2.86 -38.88
N GLU A 556 6.58 -4.00 -38.72
CA GLU A 556 6.01 -4.76 -39.88
C GLU A 556 4.66 -4.19 -40.35
N GLY A 557 3.97 -3.44 -39.50
CA GLY A 557 2.68 -2.84 -39.83
C GLY A 557 1.63 -3.04 -38.74
N VAL A 558 0.37 -2.84 -39.14
CA VAL A 558 -0.79 -2.89 -38.22
C VAL A 558 -1.81 -3.88 -38.75
N GLU A 559 -2.32 -4.75 -37.85
CA GLU A 559 -3.44 -5.65 -38.12
C GLU A 559 -4.67 -5.29 -37.27
N LYS A 560 -5.86 -5.57 -37.78
CA LYS A 560 -7.10 -5.43 -37.02
C LYS A 560 -7.30 -6.66 -36.14
N VAL A 561 -7.57 -6.42 -34.87
CA VAL A 561 -7.82 -7.48 -33.88
C VAL A 561 -9.16 -7.26 -33.17
N LYS A 562 -9.72 -8.34 -32.66
CA LYS A 562 -10.99 -8.31 -31.93
C LYS A 562 -10.87 -9.12 -30.64
N GLY A 563 -11.22 -8.50 -29.52
CA GLY A 563 -11.31 -9.13 -28.20
C GLY A 563 -12.75 -9.46 -27.79
N PRO A 564 -12.96 -9.94 -26.56
CA PRO A 564 -14.27 -10.33 -26.05
C PRO A 564 -15.30 -9.18 -26.04
N ASN A 565 -14.87 -7.95 -25.73
CA ASN A 565 -15.71 -6.75 -25.59
C ASN A 565 -15.06 -5.47 -26.15
N TRP A 566 -14.04 -5.64 -27.02
CA TRP A 566 -13.35 -4.54 -27.68
C TRP A 566 -12.93 -4.92 -29.11
N ASN A 567 -12.73 -3.91 -29.93
CA ASN A 567 -12.08 -4.02 -31.25
C ASN A 567 -10.81 -3.15 -31.21
N GLY A 568 -9.79 -3.51 -31.98
CA GLY A 568 -8.55 -2.75 -31.93
C GLY A 568 -7.65 -2.96 -33.13
N GLU A 569 -6.51 -2.29 -33.06
CA GLU A 569 -5.39 -2.38 -33.96
C GLU A 569 -4.17 -2.88 -33.20
N ARG A 570 -3.45 -3.81 -33.76
CA ARG A 570 -2.21 -4.37 -33.21
C ARG A 570 -1.06 -4.01 -34.13
N GLY A 571 -0.09 -3.25 -33.63
CA GLY A 571 1.20 -3.02 -34.25
C GLY A 571 2.12 -4.20 -33.98
N ILE A 572 2.72 -4.71 -35.04
CA ILE A 572 3.63 -5.86 -35.00
C ILE A 572 5.05 -5.36 -35.17
N PHE A 573 5.91 -5.71 -34.22
CA PHE A 573 7.32 -5.36 -34.25
C PHE A 573 8.16 -6.63 -34.20
N ASN A 574 9.00 -6.80 -35.22
CA ASN A 574 9.99 -7.86 -35.29
C ASN A 574 11.27 -7.34 -34.61
N VAL A 575 11.69 -7.98 -33.54
CA VAL A 575 12.79 -7.52 -32.69
C VAL A 575 13.93 -8.52 -32.75
N LYS A 576 15.12 -8.04 -33.14
CA LYS A 576 16.36 -8.80 -33.10
C LYS A 576 17.27 -8.30 -31.98
N TYR A 577 17.73 -9.23 -31.15
CA TYR A 577 18.65 -8.95 -30.03
C TYR A 577 19.76 -10.02 -30.02
N GLY A 578 20.93 -9.71 -30.53
CA GLY A 578 21.98 -10.69 -30.77
C GLY A 578 21.50 -11.78 -31.73
N ASP A 579 21.49 -13.04 -31.27
CA ASP A 579 20.99 -14.19 -32.07
C ASP A 579 19.50 -14.47 -31.83
N GLU A 580 18.87 -13.80 -30.85
CA GLU A 580 17.43 -13.95 -30.58
C GLU A 580 16.61 -13.11 -31.57
N ASN A 581 15.53 -13.69 -32.08
CA ASN A 581 14.53 -12.98 -32.85
C ASN A 581 13.14 -13.31 -32.30
N PHE A 582 12.35 -12.27 -32.02
CA PHE A 582 11.00 -12.43 -31.44
C PHE A 582 10.07 -11.29 -31.90
N TYR A 583 8.78 -11.56 -31.81
CA TYR A 583 7.75 -10.56 -32.09
C TYR A 583 7.30 -9.88 -30.80
N LEU A 584 7.10 -8.56 -30.89
CA LEU A 584 6.53 -7.75 -29.83
C LEU A 584 5.32 -7.01 -30.37
N ASN A 585 4.20 -7.07 -29.64
CA ASN A 585 2.94 -6.52 -30.12
C ASN A 585 2.47 -5.43 -29.16
N SER A 586 2.11 -4.27 -29.68
CA SER A 586 1.39 -3.23 -28.94
C SER A 586 0.01 -3.04 -29.55
N GLU A 587 -1.00 -2.87 -28.73
CA GLU A 587 -2.39 -2.79 -29.19
C GLU A 587 -3.02 -1.46 -28.82
N LYS A 588 -3.88 -0.98 -29.70
CA LYS A 588 -4.80 0.13 -29.42
C LYS A 588 -6.22 -0.43 -29.48
N ARG A 589 -6.88 -0.48 -28.34
CA ARG A 589 -8.19 -1.08 -28.19
C ARG A 589 -9.27 -0.01 -28.03
N VAL A 590 -10.45 -0.27 -28.60
CA VAL A 590 -11.66 0.54 -28.37
C VAL A 590 -12.75 -0.38 -27.83
N TYR A 591 -13.20 -0.09 -26.62
CA TYR A 591 -14.20 -0.89 -25.92
C TYR A 591 -15.60 -0.54 -26.36
N MET A 592 -16.38 -1.56 -26.80
CA MET A 592 -17.67 -1.37 -27.48
C MET A 592 -18.73 -0.72 -26.57
N ALA A 593 -18.73 -1.02 -25.26
CA ALA A 593 -19.72 -0.48 -24.32
C ALA A 593 -19.51 1.01 -23.97
N SER A 594 -18.25 1.44 -23.80
CA SER A 594 -17.89 2.80 -23.39
C SER A 594 -17.43 3.69 -24.55
N ASN A 595 -17.09 3.09 -25.68
CA ASN A 595 -16.43 3.73 -26.82
C ASN A 595 -15.11 4.45 -26.45
N MET A 596 -14.46 4.00 -25.39
CA MET A 596 -13.20 4.57 -24.90
C MET A 596 -12.00 3.79 -25.46
N PRO A 597 -10.94 4.49 -25.89
CA PRO A 597 -9.70 3.85 -26.31
C PRO A 597 -8.80 3.54 -25.11
N THR A 598 -8.02 2.44 -25.21
CA THR A 598 -6.85 2.16 -24.39
C THR A 598 -5.66 1.84 -25.27
N THR A 599 -4.48 1.94 -24.69
CA THR A 599 -3.21 1.59 -25.34
C THR A 599 -2.52 0.52 -24.50
N GLU A 600 -2.31 -0.63 -25.11
CA GLU A 600 -1.62 -1.76 -24.47
C GLU A 600 -0.18 -1.80 -24.95
N ALA A 601 0.75 -1.66 -24.05
CA ALA A 601 2.17 -1.72 -24.37
C ALA A 601 2.63 -3.14 -24.70
N GLY A 602 3.46 -3.28 -25.72
CA GLY A 602 4.23 -4.50 -25.94
C GLY A 602 5.48 -4.50 -25.07
N ILE A 603 5.61 -5.45 -24.15
CA ILE A 603 6.73 -5.49 -23.22
C ILE A 603 7.42 -6.84 -23.29
N ASN A 604 8.75 -6.82 -23.51
CA ASN A 604 9.61 -7.98 -23.34
C ASN A 604 10.46 -7.78 -22.09
N SER A 605 10.08 -8.45 -21.01
CA SER A 605 10.75 -8.33 -19.71
C SER A 605 11.87 -9.34 -19.57
N LYS A 606 13.09 -8.85 -19.35
CA LYS A 606 14.28 -9.65 -19.02
C LYS A 606 14.82 -9.22 -17.64
N ILE A 607 15.64 -10.07 -17.02
CA ILE A 607 16.21 -9.81 -15.69
C ILE A 607 17.02 -8.50 -15.66
N LEU A 608 17.67 -8.14 -16.77
CA LEU A 608 18.52 -6.95 -16.86
C LEU A 608 17.79 -5.71 -17.40
N GLY A 609 16.54 -5.82 -17.81
CA GLY A 609 15.75 -4.69 -18.26
C GLY A 609 14.64 -5.09 -19.23
N ASP A 610 13.73 -4.16 -19.45
CA ASP A 610 12.58 -4.32 -20.33
C ASP A 610 12.79 -3.56 -21.64
N LEU A 611 12.42 -4.20 -22.75
CA LEU A 611 12.09 -3.50 -23.98
C LEU A 611 10.58 -3.25 -23.98
N TYR A 612 10.19 -2.00 -24.16
CA TYR A 612 8.81 -1.54 -24.04
C TYR A 612 8.45 -0.75 -25.31
N VAL A 613 7.39 -1.14 -26.00
CA VAL A 613 6.96 -0.54 -27.27
C VAL A 613 5.50 -0.13 -27.17
N VAL A 614 5.19 1.07 -27.63
CA VAL A 614 3.81 1.60 -27.70
C VAL A 614 3.54 2.12 -29.09
N ILE A 615 2.39 1.68 -29.66
CA ILE A 615 1.84 2.24 -30.89
C ILE A 615 0.91 3.42 -30.56
N GLY A 616 1.14 4.56 -31.20
CA GLY A 616 0.34 5.77 -31.06
C GLY A 616 -0.66 5.96 -32.20
N GLU A 617 -1.05 7.22 -32.45
CA GLU A 617 -1.95 7.60 -33.52
C GLU A 617 -1.26 7.50 -34.87
N ASN A 618 -2.08 7.32 -35.92
CA ASN A 618 -1.62 7.47 -37.30
C ASN A 618 -1.51 8.96 -37.68
N ASP A 619 -0.66 9.23 -38.64
CA ASP A 619 -0.60 10.54 -39.26
C ASP A 619 -1.94 10.86 -39.98
N PRO A 620 -2.50 12.07 -39.79
CA PRO A 620 -3.77 12.44 -40.41
C PRO A 620 -3.74 12.40 -41.96
N ILE A 621 -2.57 12.65 -42.53
CA ILE A 621 -2.37 12.70 -44.02
C ILE A 621 -1.96 11.32 -44.55
N ASN A 622 -0.96 10.72 -43.95
CA ASN A 622 -0.45 9.41 -44.36
C ASN A 622 -0.82 8.35 -43.30
N LYS A 623 -1.92 7.64 -43.54
CA LYS A 623 -2.45 6.63 -42.61
C LYS A 623 -1.54 5.42 -42.32
N GLU A 624 -0.53 5.19 -43.18
CA GLU A 624 0.47 4.14 -42.96
C GLU A 624 1.56 4.57 -41.97
N LEU A 625 1.74 5.89 -41.82
CA LEU A 625 2.72 6.46 -40.87
C LEU A 625 2.15 6.44 -39.43
N ARG A 626 2.87 5.79 -38.55
CA ARG A 626 2.44 5.60 -37.13
C ARG A 626 3.43 6.22 -36.16
N ALA A 627 2.90 6.89 -35.16
CA ALA A 627 3.70 7.26 -33.99
C ALA A 627 4.06 5.99 -33.19
N VAL A 628 5.33 5.84 -32.87
CA VAL A 628 5.83 4.74 -32.05
C VAL A 628 6.74 5.30 -30.98
N ARG A 629 6.54 4.84 -29.74
CA ARG A 629 7.44 5.10 -28.61
C ARG A 629 8.08 3.80 -28.20
N ILE A 630 9.39 3.82 -28.05
CA ILE A 630 10.16 2.66 -27.64
C ILE A 630 11.04 3.06 -26.48
N TYR A 631 11.00 2.24 -25.43
CA TYR A 631 11.82 2.45 -24.24
C TYR A 631 12.67 1.21 -23.98
N HIS A 632 13.90 1.45 -23.56
CA HIS A 632 14.70 0.45 -22.88
C HIS A 632 14.84 0.88 -21.42
N ASN A 633 14.24 0.10 -20.50
CA ASN A 633 14.21 0.37 -19.07
C ASN A 633 15.08 -0.67 -18.34
N PRO A 634 16.39 -0.40 -18.14
CA PRO A 634 17.28 -1.36 -17.48
C PRO A 634 16.92 -1.52 -16.00
N LEU A 635 16.96 -2.75 -15.51
CA LEU A 635 16.65 -3.17 -14.13
C LEU A 635 15.30 -2.70 -13.57
N VAL A 636 14.35 -2.25 -14.39
CA VAL A 636 13.05 -1.77 -13.90
C VAL A 636 12.30 -2.84 -13.10
N GLY A 637 12.36 -4.10 -13.51
CA GLY A 637 11.77 -5.24 -12.78
C GLY A 637 12.30 -5.42 -11.35
N TRP A 638 13.51 -4.91 -11.06
CA TRP A 638 14.09 -4.98 -9.72
C TRP A 638 13.38 -4.07 -8.71
N ILE A 639 12.67 -3.05 -9.17
CA ILE A 639 11.85 -2.17 -8.32
C ILE A 639 10.77 -3.01 -7.62
N TRP A 640 9.98 -3.75 -8.40
CA TRP A 640 8.89 -4.58 -7.87
C TRP A 640 9.40 -5.83 -7.15
N LEU A 641 10.49 -6.43 -7.65
CA LEU A 641 11.17 -7.53 -6.98
C LEU A 641 11.67 -7.09 -5.59
N GLY A 642 12.27 -5.91 -5.47
CA GLY A 642 12.73 -5.34 -4.20
C GLY A 642 11.58 -5.16 -3.21
N ALA A 643 10.46 -4.59 -3.65
CA ALA A 643 9.26 -4.44 -2.82
C ALA A 643 8.66 -5.79 -2.40
N PHE A 644 8.63 -6.79 -3.30
CA PHE A 644 8.20 -8.15 -2.97
C PHE A 644 9.10 -8.79 -1.89
N ILE A 645 10.43 -8.66 -2.03
CA ILE A 645 11.40 -9.15 -1.04
C ILE A 645 11.21 -8.43 0.30
N MET A 646 10.94 -7.11 0.31
CA MET A 646 10.63 -6.35 1.51
C MET A 646 9.40 -6.91 2.24
N ALA A 647 8.30 -7.10 1.52
CA ALA A 647 7.07 -7.66 2.07
C ALA A 647 7.28 -9.10 2.57
N LEU A 648 8.00 -9.94 1.82
CA LEU A 648 8.37 -11.29 2.23
C LEU A 648 9.15 -11.29 3.55
N GLY A 649 10.14 -10.39 3.68
CA GLY A 649 10.89 -10.19 4.93
C GLY A 649 9.97 -9.84 6.10
N GLY A 650 8.98 -8.98 5.87
CA GLY A 650 7.95 -8.64 6.85
C GLY A 650 7.11 -9.85 7.25
N PHE A 651 6.61 -10.65 6.30
CA PHE A 651 5.84 -11.87 6.58
C PHE A 651 6.67 -12.95 7.29
N ILE A 652 7.95 -13.10 6.94
CA ILE A 652 8.88 -13.97 7.70
C ILE A 652 8.98 -13.49 9.15
N SER A 653 9.07 -12.19 9.38
CA SER A 653 9.08 -11.63 10.75
C SER A 653 7.78 -11.91 11.48
N LEU A 654 6.62 -11.75 10.83
CA LEU A 654 5.30 -12.06 11.40
C LEU A 654 5.15 -13.54 11.78
N SER A 655 5.78 -14.45 11.03
CA SER A 655 5.76 -15.87 11.30
C SER A 655 6.63 -16.31 12.49
N ASP A 656 7.32 -15.39 13.17
CA ASP A 656 8.14 -15.70 14.34
C ASP A 656 7.24 -16.21 15.47
N ARG A 657 7.67 -17.32 16.09
CA ARG A 657 6.95 -17.94 17.22
C ARG A 657 6.68 -16.96 18.38
N PHE A 658 7.51 -15.95 18.54
CA PHE A 658 7.32 -14.92 19.52
C PHE A 658 6.05 -14.10 19.27
N PHE A 659 5.73 -13.78 18.02
CA PHE A 659 4.46 -13.13 17.67
C PHE A 659 3.29 -14.12 17.78
N ILE A 660 3.44 -15.33 17.23
CA ILE A 660 2.42 -16.40 17.26
C ILE A 660 2.11 -16.81 18.70
N LEU A 661 3.12 -17.05 19.55
CA LEU A 661 2.92 -17.39 20.97
C LEU A 661 2.41 -16.20 21.79
N GLY A 662 2.71 -14.96 21.37
CA GLY A 662 2.02 -13.75 21.85
C GLY A 662 0.51 -13.84 21.61
N PHE A 663 0.07 -14.40 20.49
CA PHE A 663 -1.35 -14.63 20.16
C PHE A 663 -1.93 -15.94 20.73
N PHE A 664 -1.17 -17.04 20.80
CA PHE A 664 -1.72 -18.39 21.07
C PHE A 664 -1.26 -19.07 22.36
N SER A 665 -0.23 -18.59 23.11
CA SER A 665 0.24 -19.29 24.30
C SER A 665 -0.64 -19.02 25.53
N SER A 666 -1.46 -19.97 25.86
CA SER A 666 -2.16 -20.10 27.14
C SER A 666 -1.31 -20.94 28.11
N LYS A 667 -0.26 -20.37 28.71
CA LYS A 667 0.29 -20.94 29.94
C LYS A 667 0.81 -19.87 30.88
N SER A 668 0.10 -19.75 31.99
CA SER A 668 0.57 -19.40 33.33
C SER A 668 1.40 -18.11 33.50
N ASN A 669 0.70 -16.99 33.71
CA ASN A 669 1.16 -15.99 34.66
C ASN A 669 0.00 -15.60 35.57
N LYS A 670 -0.42 -16.57 36.41
CA LYS A 670 -1.30 -16.28 37.57
C LYS A 670 -0.62 -15.41 38.63
N ASN A 671 0.71 -15.21 38.53
CA ASN A 671 1.49 -14.48 39.55
C ASN A 671 1.66 -12.99 39.23
N VAL A 672 1.19 -12.46 38.10
CA VAL A 672 1.24 -10.99 37.84
C VAL A 672 -0.09 -10.31 38.19
N LEU A 673 -1.18 -11.06 38.31
CA LEU A 673 -2.50 -10.52 38.71
C LEU A 673 -2.69 -10.40 40.20
N ALA A 674 -1.81 -11.01 41.03
CA ALA A 674 -1.84 -10.92 42.48
C ALA A 674 -1.08 -9.72 43.05
N ALA A 675 -0.44 -8.90 42.23
CA ALA A 675 0.27 -7.69 42.63
C ALA A 675 -0.51 -6.39 42.36
N GLU A 676 -1.73 -6.50 41.85
CA GLU A 676 -2.60 -5.37 41.47
C GLU A 676 -3.99 -5.44 42.18
N SER A 677 -4.16 -6.31 43.19
CA SER A 677 -5.33 -6.28 44.07
C SER A 677 -5.12 -5.36 45.29
#